data_c239782be87c7df97ec4986a80709aef
#
_entry.id   c239782be87c7df97ec4986a80709aef
#
_cell.length_a   1.000
_cell.length_b   1.000
_cell.length_c   1.000
_cell.angle_alpha   90.00
_cell.angle_beta   90.00
_cell.angle_gamma   90.00
#
_symmetry.space_group_name_H-M   'P 1'
#
loop_
_entity.id
_entity.type
_entity.pdbx_description
1 polymer ?
#
loop_
_entity_poly.entity_id
_entity_poly.type
_entity_poly.pdbx_seq_one_letter_code
_entity_poly.pdbx_strand_id
1 'polypeptide(L)'
;MQITHLRENYTETTATIYKIIFSISVMSSLSLHSSFHSFWGDYHLNNSAMDYRILFMDEDQDRMYVGCKDHVLSMDINNITQGTLKLFWPASNTKIEECQMAGKDPTHGCGNFLRVIQPYNRTHLFICGSGAYSPVCAYVNRGRRPEVTHIKKPNPSALWFVYLSRQEKVFHIASRAESGKGRCSFSPRVNTVSVMLNQELFSGMYIDFMGTDAAIFRSLTNRNAVRTDQHNSKWLSEPVFIDAHLIPDGSDPNDAKLYFFFRERLTDNSGNTKNIHTMVARVCPNDTGGQRSLVNKWTTFLKARMVCSVLEEDGTETHFDELDIKSYILDATFSQTFLYILAVKLSVFKGSAVCVYNMADILTVFNGPFAHREGPNFQWVAFQGRIPYPRPGTCPGGAFTPHIQSTKELPDDVVMFMRNHPLMFNPVYPVSRRPMLVRTHAEYKYTSIAVDQVTAADGHYQVLFLGTDKGTVQKVVVLPTNRSLGEDLILEELEVFKNQAAITNLRISSKKQQLYVSSEHGVSQVSLHRCHAYGSACADCCLARDPYCAWDGMSCSRFYPTGKRRSRRQDIMYGNPLTQCRGFNLKAYRNAVEMSQYGIRNNTTFLECLPKSPQASVRWLIQRDNDRRKEVKLSDRVVATDHGLLIRSVHSSDQGLYYCLATENGFKRTLAKIRLRVLTEAVVSALNDKQRSVWGWGLSPKALASAFSPAETLAMQQYCKERKQLQSFQGPLRGDLAKLKPLLDHSKSRNRRNH
;
A
#
# COMPACT_ATOMS: atom_id res chain seq x y z
N MET A 1 36.80 11.85 40.37
CA MET A 1 36.79 10.69 39.44
C MET A 1 36.12 9.46 40.07
N GLN A 2 35.08 9.64 40.91
CA GLN A 2 34.37 8.54 41.62
C GLN A 2 32.82 8.69 41.59
N ILE A 3 32.28 9.65 40.81
CA ILE A 3 30.84 9.90 40.70
C ILE A 3 30.28 9.45 39.33
N THR A 4 31.13 9.13 38.36
CA THR A 4 30.73 8.67 37.03
C THR A 4 30.42 7.18 36.93
N HIS A 5 30.98 6.34 37.81
CA HIS A 5 30.75 4.88 37.78
C HIS A 5 29.44 4.40 38.44
N LEU A 6 28.77 5.25 39.21
CA LEU A 6 27.48 4.89 39.83
C LEU A 6 26.27 5.24 38.95
N ARG A 7 26.45 6.04 37.91
CA ARG A 7 25.36 6.40 36.95
C ARG A 7 25.17 5.38 35.82
N GLU A 8 26.22 4.68 35.41
CA GLU A 8 26.15 3.68 34.32
C GLU A 8 25.51 2.36 34.79
N ASN A 9 25.71 1.95 36.03
CA ASN A 9 25.09 0.74 36.57
C ASN A 9 23.59 0.87 36.89
N TYR A 10 23.05 2.11 37.02
CA TYR A 10 21.62 2.34 37.24
C TYR A 10 20.82 2.33 35.91
N THR A 11 21.47 2.65 34.81
CA THR A 11 20.82 2.67 33.49
C THR A 11 20.71 1.29 32.87
N GLU A 12 21.65 0.38 33.10
CA GLU A 12 21.58 -1.00 32.57
C GLU A 12 20.56 -1.88 33.30
N THR A 13 20.40 -1.71 34.62
CA THR A 13 19.40 -2.46 35.39
C THR A 13 17.98 -2.00 35.11
N THR A 14 17.75 -0.71 34.92
CA THR A 14 16.44 -0.19 34.47
C THR A 14 16.12 -0.60 33.03
N ALA A 15 17.07 -0.61 32.11
CA ALA A 15 16.89 -1.06 30.75
C ALA A 15 16.55 -2.57 30.67
N THR A 16 17.09 -3.39 31.56
CA THR A 16 16.82 -4.83 31.62
C THR A 16 15.42 -5.12 32.19
N ILE A 17 14.98 -4.34 33.17
CA ILE A 17 13.62 -4.43 33.74
C ILE A 17 12.60 -3.92 32.71
N TYR A 18 12.91 -2.84 31.96
CA TYR A 18 12.09 -2.38 30.84
C TYR A 18 11.98 -3.44 29.74
N LYS A 19 13.07 -4.13 29.39
CA LYS A 19 13.03 -5.24 28.41
C LYS A 19 12.16 -6.41 28.89
N ILE A 20 12.15 -6.72 30.18
CA ILE A 20 11.36 -7.82 30.73
C ILE A 20 9.87 -7.43 30.84
N ILE A 21 9.55 -6.21 31.24
CA ILE A 21 8.15 -5.71 31.31
C ILE A 21 7.60 -5.48 29.90
N PHE A 22 8.41 -4.96 28.99
CA PHE A 22 8.05 -4.84 27.57
C PHE A 22 7.89 -6.21 26.89
N SER A 23 8.71 -7.21 27.24
CA SER A 23 8.62 -8.58 26.73
C SER A 23 7.35 -9.31 27.20
N ILE A 24 6.81 -8.99 28.38
CA ILE A 24 5.56 -9.58 28.89
C ILE A 24 4.34 -8.88 28.26
N SER A 25 4.41 -7.58 27.98
CA SER A 25 3.37 -6.84 27.26
C SER A 25 3.34 -7.19 25.77
N VAL A 26 4.51 -7.45 25.16
CA VAL A 26 4.64 -7.86 23.75
C VAL A 26 4.20 -9.31 23.54
N MET A 27 4.24 -10.18 24.56
CA MET A 27 3.77 -11.57 24.42
C MET A 27 2.24 -11.73 24.41
N SER A 28 1.46 -10.76 24.89
CA SER A 28 0.00 -10.79 24.77
C SER A 28 -0.50 -10.26 23.43
N SER A 29 0.30 -9.46 22.69
CA SER A 29 0.01 -9.00 21.32
C SER A 29 0.42 -10.00 20.23
N LEU A 30 1.08 -11.11 20.59
CA LEU A 30 1.58 -12.13 19.64
C LEU A 30 0.52 -13.09 19.09
N SER A 31 -0.76 -12.97 19.45
CA SER A 31 -1.83 -13.84 18.92
C SER A 31 -2.51 -13.35 17.66
N LEU A 32 -2.12 -12.22 17.09
CA LEU A 32 -2.66 -11.66 15.83
C LEU A 32 -1.67 -11.71 14.67
N HIS A 33 -0.72 -12.63 14.69
CA HIS A 33 0.10 -12.91 13.51
C HIS A 33 -0.75 -13.68 12.49
N SER A 34 -1.57 -12.93 11.73
CA SER A 34 -2.03 -13.41 10.45
C SER A 34 -0.78 -13.67 9.60
N SER A 35 -0.68 -14.88 9.09
CA SER A 35 0.40 -15.31 8.21
C SER A 35 0.43 -14.45 6.95
N PHE A 36 1.23 -13.39 6.95
CA PHE A 36 1.63 -12.71 5.73
C PHE A 36 2.64 -13.60 5.02
N HIS A 37 2.38 -13.91 3.77
CA HIS A 37 3.41 -14.48 2.91
C HIS A 37 4.30 -13.32 2.46
N SER A 38 5.51 -13.24 3.02
CA SER A 38 6.46 -12.18 2.68
C SER A 38 7.70 -12.79 2.05
N PHE A 39 8.10 -12.24 0.92
CA PHE A 39 9.38 -12.52 0.30
C PHE A 39 10.34 -11.40 0.67
N TRP A 40 11.32 -11.73 1.52
CA TRP A 40 12.44 -10.85 1.87
C TRP A 40 13.62 -11.25 1.00
N GLY A 41 14.29 -10.27 0.40
CA GLY A 41 15.54 -10.55 -0.29
C GLY A 41 16.53 -11.22 0.67
N ASP A 42 17.32 -12.18 0.17
CA ASP A 42 18.32 -12.89 0.98
C ASP A 42 19.27 -11.87 1.62
N TYR A 43 19.15 -11.68 2.94
CA TYR A 43 19.94 -10.74 3.73
C TYR A 43 21.45 -11.05 3.79
N HIS A 44 21.92 -12.14 3.16
CA HIS A 44 23.30 -12.58 3.22
C HIS A 44 24.25 -11.97 2.20
N LEU A 45 23.77 -11.14 1.27
CA LEU A 45 24.59 -10.42 0.32
C LEU A 45 24.46 -8.91 0.52
N ASN A 46 25.37 -8.36 1.33
CA ASN A 46 25.62 -6.91 1.47
C ASN A 46 24.37 -6.01 1.52
N ASN A 47 24.11 -5.43 2.63
CA ASN A 47 23.23 -4.28 3.03
C ASN A 47 22.70 -3.31 1.93
N SER A 48 22.54 -3.76 0.68
CA SER A 48 22.06 -2.94 -0.43
C SER A 48 20.56 -3.19 -0.66
N ALA A 49 19.76 -2.14 -0.56
CA ALA A 49 18.36 -2.14 -0.95
C ALA A 49 18.20 -2.66 -2.39
N MET A 50 17.37 -3.67 -2.59
CA MET A 50 17.17 -4.31 -3.90
C MET A 50 16.19 -3.57 -4.80
N ASP A 51 15.49 -2.54 -4.29
CA ASP A 51 14.54 -1.67 -5.02
C ASP A 51 13.45 -2.45 -5.79
N TYR A 52 12.57 -3.15 -5.05
CA TYR A 52 11.44 -3.92 -5.62
C TYR A 52 10.32 -2.99 -6.11
N ARG A 53 10.56 -2.25 -7.16
CA ARG A 53 9.68 -1.15 -7.61
C ARG A 53 8.67 -1.57 -8.66
N ILE A 54 9.00 -2.50 -9.53
CA ILE A 54 8.12 -2.92 -10.63
C ILE A 54 7.38 -4.19 -10.23
N LEU A 55 6.05 -4.13 -10.27
CA LEU A 55 5.15 -5.27 -10.13
C LEU A 55 4.30 -5.38 -11.41
N PHE A 56 4.52 -6.42 -12.18
CA PHE A 56 3.68 -6.77 -13.32
C PHE A 56 2.93 -8.07 -13.03
N MET A 57 1.60 -8.00 -12.99
CA MET A 57 0.73 -9.14 -12.69
C MET A 57 0.22 -9.75 -14.00
N ASP A 58 0.42 -11.05 -14.14
CA ASP A 58 -0.09 -11.89 -15.23
C ASP A 58 -1.07 -12.90 -14.65
N GLU A 59 -2.33 -12.49 -14.53
CA GLU A 59 -3.39 -13.32 -13.95
C GLU A 59 -3.76 -14.54 -14.83
N ASP A 60 -3.43 -14.49 -16.12
CA ASP A 60 -3.71 -15.61 -17.04
C ASP A 60 -2.73 -16.76 -16.83
N GLN A 61 -1.50 -16.46 -16.41
CA GLN A 61 -0.49 -17.46 -16.09
C GLN A 61 -0.33 -17.71 -14.58
N ASP A 62 -1.14 -17.08 -13.74
CA ASP A 62 -1.00 -17.11 -12.28
C ASP A 62 0.41 -16.68 -11.81
N ARG A 63 1.03 -15.73 -12.50
CA ARG A 63 2.39 -15.24 -12.17
C ARG A 63 2.42 -13.75 -11.95
N MET A 64 3.28 -13.31 -11.03
CA MET A 64 3.67 -11.94 -10.83
C MET A 64 5.16 -11.79 -11.12
N TYR A 65 5.50 -10.87 -12.00
CA TYR A 65 6.89 -10.54 -12.33
C TYR A 65 7.32 -9.29 -11.58
N VAL A 66 8.44 -9.39 -10.88
CA VAL A 66 8.97 -8.33 -10.03
C VAL A 66 10.33 -7.91 -10.54
N GLY A 67 10.47 -6.62 -10.87
CA GLY A 67 11.75 -6.03 -11.26
C GLY A 67 12.41 -5.36 -10.07
N CYS A 68 13.67 -5.73 -9.83
CA CYS A 68 14.52 -5.12 -8.81
C CYS A 68 15.93 -4.89 -9.33
N LYS A 69 16.88 -4.50 -8.48
CA LYS A 69 18.27 -4.32 -8.85
C LYS A 69 18.86 -5.67 -9.27
N ASP A 70 19.43 -5.72 -10.48
CA ASP A 70 20.13 -6.87 -11.06
C ASP A 70 19.32 -8.18 -11.17
N HIS A 71 17.99 -8.15 -10.89
CA HIS A 71 17.16 -9.34 -10.92
C HIS A 71 15.77 -9.11 -11.48
N VAL A 72 15.21 -10.13 -12.11
CA VAL A 72 13.79 -10.28 -12.37
C VAL A 72 13.31 -11.54 -11.64
N LEU A 73 12.23 -11.38 -10.86
CA LEU A 73 11.61 -12.50 -10.15
C LEU A 73 10.30 -12.86 -10.84
N SER A 74 10.02 -14.16 -10.93
CA SER A 74 8.71 -14.67 -11.33
C SER A 74 8.12 -15.44 -10.16
N MET A 75 7.05 -14.92 -9.57
CA MET A 75 6.42 -15.43 -8.35
C MET A 75 5.03 -16.01 -8.66
N ASP A 76 4.60 -17.02 -7.92
CA ASP A 76 3.22 -17.51 -7.99
C ASP A 76 2.28 -16.56 -7.27
N ILE A 77 1.23 -16.08 -7.93
CA ILE A 77 0.25 -15.16 -7.32
C ILE A 77 -0.61 -15.83 -6.24
N ASN A 78 -0.68 -17.14 -6.18
CA ASN A 78 -1.39 -17.83 -5.08
C ASN A 78 -0.57 -17.84 -3.80
N ASN A 79 0.76 -17.98 -3.92
CA ASN A 79 1.70 -17.92 -2.80
C ASN A 79 3.08 -17.47 -3.28
N ILE A 80 3.42 -16.21 -3.03
CA ILE A 80 4.67 -15.60 -3.50
C ILE A 80 5.95 -16.21 -2.89
N THR A 81 5.82 -16.98 -1.82
CA THR A 81 6.97 -17.62 -1.16
C THR A 81 7.32 -18.97 -1.78
N GLN A 82 6.44 -19.52 -2.63
CA GLN A 82 6.63 -20.82 -3.25
C GLN A 82 6.91 -20.71 -4.74
N GLY A 83 7.81 -21.54 -5.25
CA GLY A 83 8.07 -21.66 -6.69
C GLY A 83 8.55 -20.36 -7.36
N THR A 84 9.26 -19.50 -6.62
CA THR A 84 9.85 -18.28 -7.17
C THR A 84 11.02 -18.60 -8.08
N LEU A 85 10.94 -18.13 -9.33
CA LEU A 85 12.03 -18.21 -10.29
C LEU A 85 12.79 -16.89 -10.27
N LYS A 86 14.14 -16.95 -10.23
CA LYS A 86 15.02 -15.79 -10.20
C LYS A 86 15.84 -15.75 -11.49
N LEU A 87 15.82 -14.62 -12.17
CA LEU A 87 16.69 -14.33 -13.30
C LEU A 87 17.70 -13.26 -12.88
N PHE A 88 18.97 -13.61 -12.83
CA PHE A 88 20.06 -12.68 -12.55
C PHE A 88 20.51 -12.00 -13.84
N TRP A 89 20.46 -10.67 -13.86
CA TRP A 89 20.81 -9.85 -15.02
C TRP A 89 21.51 -8.57 -14.60
N PRO A 90 22.77 -8.63 -14.17
CA PRO A 90 23.56 -7.48 -13.73
C PRO A 90 24.04 -6.62 -14.92
N ALA A 91 24.45 -5.40 -14.62
CA ALA A 91 25.25 -4.61 -15.56
C ALA A 91 26.65 -5.22 -15.73
N SER A 92 27.30 -4.99 -16.87
CA SER A 92 28.68 -5.46 -17.08
C SER A 92 29.65 -4.67 -16.19
N ASN A 93 30.73 -5.32 -15.75
CA ASN A 93 31.74 -4.69 -14.89
C ASN A 93 32.32 -3.41 -15.51
N THR A 94 32.57 -3.43 -16.84
CA THR A 94 33.03 -2.25 -17.56
C THR A 94 32.05 -1.08 -17.46
N LYS A 95 30.74 -1.33 -17.53
CA LYS A 95 29.74 -0.28 -17.39
C LYS A 95 29.58 0.21 -15.95
N ILE A 96 29.77 -0.67 -14.97
CA ILE A 96 29.80 -0.29 -13.54
C ILE A 96 31.00 0.64 -13.29
N GLU A 97 32.18 0.31 -13.79
CA GLU A 97 33.39 1.13 -13.67
C GLU A 97 33.24 2.51 -14.37
N GLU A 98 32.74 2.54 -15.61
CA GLU A 98 32.42 3.78 -16.34
C GLU A 98 31.45 4.66 -15.55
N CYS A 99 30.42 4.07 -14.96
CA CYS A 99 29.41 4.75 -14.14
C CYS A 99 30.04 5.38 -12.89
N GLN A 100 30.91 4.64 -12.20
CA GLN A 100 31.63 5.13 -11.02
C GLN A 100 32.61 6.25 -11.36
N MET A 101 33.37 6.11 -12.46
CA MET A 101 34.23 7.14 -12.97
C MET A 101 33.48 8.42 -13.37
N ALA A 102 32.23 8.28 -13.83
CA ALA A 102 31.34 9.42 -14.09
C ALA A 102 30.76 10.07 -12.82
N GLY A 103 31.21 9.69 -11.62
CA GLY A 103 30.81 10.26 -10.34
C GLY A 103 29.39 9.87 -9.90
N LYS A 104 28.85 8.78 -10.43
CA LYS A 104 27.53 8.27 -10.01
C LYS A 104 27.64 7.40 -8.76
N ASP A 105 26.56 7.35 -7.99
CA ASP A 105 26.45 6.57 -6.75
C ASP A 105 26.67 5.06 -7.02
N PRO A 106 27.69 4.43 -6.43
CA PRO A 106 28.00 3.01 -6.67
C PRO A 106 26.88 2.06 -6.25
N THR A 107 26.16 2.38 -5.17
CA THR A 107 25.16 1.52 -4.55
C THR A 107 23.78 1.69 -5.16
N HIS A 108 23.34 2.95 -5.36
CA HIS A 108 21.99 3.30 -5.81
C HIS A 108 21.94 3.80 -7.27
N GLY A 109 23.08 3.78 -7.97
CA GLY A 109 23.20 4.26 -9.36
C GLY A 109 23.81 3.24 -10.30
N CYS A 110 24.97 2.69 -9.93
CA CYS A 110 25.80 1.86 -10.80
C CYS A 110 25.46 0.37 -10.73
N GLY A 111 24.23 0.01 -11.07
CA GLY A 111 23.71 -1.35 -11.20
C GLY A 111 22.66 -1.42 -12.31
N ASN A 112 22.11 -2.58 -12.55
CA ASN A 112 21.03 -2.74 -13.51
C ASN A 112 19.69 -2.71 -12.79
N PHE A 113 19.12 -1.51 -12.63
CA PHE A 113 17.80 -1.33 -12.02
C PHE A 113 16.71 -1.51 -13.07
N LEU A 114 15.85 -2.53 -12.89
CA LEU A 114 14.75 -2.80 -13.80
C LEU A 114 13.75 -1.62 -13.76
N ARG A 115 13.34 -1.15 -14.95
CA ARG A 115 12.42 -0.01 -15.12
C ARG A 115 11.25 -0.31 -16.03
N VAL A 116 11.36 -1.34 -16.85
CA VAL A 116 10.30 -1.79 -17.76
C VAL A 116 10.16 -3.29 -17.64
N ILE A 117 8.96 -3.77 -17.40
CA ILE A 117 8.52 -5.17 -17.58
C ILE A 117 7.18 -5.09 -18.28
N GLN A 118 7.10 -5.52 -19.53
CA GLN A 118 5.90 -5.45 -20.36
C GLN A 118 5.66 -6.78 -21.08
N PRO A 119 4.40 -7.18 -21.27
CA PRO A 119 4.07 -8.37 -22.05
C PRO A 119 4.32 -8.10 -23.54
N TYR A 120 5.30 -8.77 -24.13
CA TYR A 120 5.56 -8.66 -25.57
C TYR A 120 4.61 -9.55 -26.38
N ASN A 121 4.46 -10.79 -25.95
CA ASN A 121 3.49 -11.73 -26.49
C ASN A 121 3.12 -12.79 -25.42
N ARG A 122 2.38 -13.81 -25.78
CA ARG A 122 1.96 -14.87 -24.84
C ARG A 122 3.12 -15.65 -24.21
N THR A 123 4.30 -15.68 -24.84
CA THR A 123 5.46 -16.47 -24.40
C THR A 123 6.61 -15.62 -23.88
N HIS A 124 6.69 -14.34 -24.23
CA HIS A 124 7.82 -13.49 -23.89
C HIS A 124 7.39 -12.20 -23.18
N LEU A 125 8.23 -11.81 -22.23
CA LEU A 125 8.24 -10.46 -21.66
C LEU A 125 9.32 -9.64 -22.34
N PHE A 126 9.09 -8.35 -22.48
CA PHE A 126 10.09 -7.35 -22.79
C PHE A 126 10.51 -6.66 -21.50
N ILE A 127 11.80 -6.69 -21.20
CA ILE A 127 12.37 -6.08 -19.99
C ILE A 127 13.44 -5.06 -20.35
N CYS A 128 13.50 -3.96 -19.58
CA CYS A 128 14.60 -2.99 -19.68
C CYS A 128 15.06 -2.52 -18.30
N GLY A 129 16.36 -2.29 -18.19
CA GLY A 129 16.99 -1.76 -17.00
C GLY A 129 18.00 -0.66 -17.30
N SER A 130 18.43 0.05 -16.26
CA SER A 130 19.33 1.19 -16.34
C SER A 130 20.76 0.81 -16.79
N GLY A 131 21.19 -0.46 -16.64
CA GLY A 131 22.48 -0.99 -17.08
C GLY A 131 23.68 -0.17 -16.62
N ALA A 132 23.67 0.36 -15.38
CA ALA A 132 24.69 1.27 -14.86
C ALA A 132 24.82 2.54 -15.73
N TYR A 133 23.72 3.30 -15.91
CA TYR A 133 23.63 4.46 -16.80
C TYR A 133 23.93 4.15 -18.29
N SER A 134 23.77 2.90 -18.68
CA SER A 134 23.84 2.43 -20.06
C SER A 134 22.65 1.51 -20.34
N PRO A 135 21.45 2.07 -20.57
CA PRO A 135 20.20 1.29 -20.60
C PRO A 135 20.28 0.10 -21.55
N VAL A 136 19.80 -1.05 -21.08
CA VAL A 136 19.79 -2.31 -21.81
C VAL A 136 18.39 -2.93 -21.76
N CYS A 137 18.00 -3.62 -22.83
CA CYS A 137 16.73 -4.35 -22.92
C CYS A 137 16.96 -5.76 -23.41
N ALA A 138 16.05 -6.67 -23.06
CA ALA A 138 16.07 -8.06 -23.50
C ALA A 138 14.66 -8.65 -23.53
N TYR A 139 14.50 -9.77 -24.25
CA TYR A 139 13.30 -10.59 -24.20
C TYR A 139 13.53 -11.74 -23.24
N VAL A 140 12.56 -11.99 -22.37
CA VAL A 140 12.58 -13.08 -21.38
C VAL A 140 11.46 -14.05 -21.71
N ASN A 141 11.81 -15.34 -21.82
CA ASN A 141 10.81 -16.40 -21.91
C ASN A 141 10.07 -16.49 -20.57
N ARG A 142 8.72 -16.36 -20.58
CA ARG A 142 7.90 -16.45 -19.36
C ARG A 142 7.93 -17.83 -18.71
N GLY A 143 8.22 -18.87 -19.48
CA GLY A 143 8.05 -20.26 -19.10
C GLY A 143 6.58 -20.69 -19.09
N ARG A 144 6.30 -21.93 -19.49
CA ARG A 144 5.01 -22.56 -19.19
C ARG A 144 5.09 -23.19 -17.81
N ARG A 145 3.98 -23.22 -17.05
CA ARG A 145 3.88 -24.13 -15.91
C ARG A 145 4.38 -25.51 -16.35
N PRO A 146 5.32 -26.15 -15.65
CA PRO A 146 5.59 -27.55 -15.90
C PRO A 146 4.26 -28.28 -15.64
N GLU A 147 3.62 -28.79 -16.67
CA GLU A 147 2.56 -29.78 -16.49
C GLU A 147 3.16 -30.86 -15.62
N VAL A 148 2.51 -31.21 -14.52
CA VAL A 148 2.91 -32.29 -13.65
C VAL A 148 2.65 -33.59 -14.44
N THR A 149 3.55 -33.91 -15.33
CA THR A 149 3.60 -35.25 -15.92
C THR A 149 4.02 -36.19 -14.78
N HIS A 150 3.12 -37.06 -14.38
CA HIS A 150 3.36 -38.12 -13.45
C HIS A 150 4.51 -39.01 -13.98
N ILE A 151 5.73 -38.60 -13.65
CA ILE A 151 6.92 -39.45 -13.91
C ILE A 151 7.00 -40.47 -12.77
N LYS A 152 6.85 -41.76 -13.13
CA LYS A 152 7.11 -42.86 -12.22
C LYS A 152 8.47 -42.66 -11.55
N LYS A 153 8.47 -42.69 -10.22
CA LYS A 153 9.56 -42.44 -9.26
C LYS A 153 10.98 -42.56 -9.82
N PRO A 154 11.76 -41.48 -9.94
CA PRO A 154 13.21 -41.53 -10.02
C PRO A 154 13.84 -41.11 -8.68
N ASN A 155 15.10 -41.49 -8.52
CA ASN A 155 15.96 -41.30 -7.34
C ASN A 155 16.02 -39.83 -6.88
N PRO A 156 15.96 -39.51 -5.57
CA PRO A 156 15.86 -38.15 -5.06
C PRO A 156 16.97 -37.18 -5.50
N SER A 157 18.18 -37.66 -5.68
CA SER A 157 19.33 -36.85 -6.12
C SER A 157 19.29 -36.48 -7.61
N ALA A 158 18.72 -37.32 -8.47
CA ALA A 158 18.57 -37.03 -9.90
C ALA A 158 17.43 -36.01 -10.16
N LEU A 159 16.42 -35.97 -9.29
CA LEU A 159 15.32 -35.04 -9.37
C LEU A 159 15.77 -33.57 -9.18
N TRP A 160 16.75 -33.30 -8.31
CA TRP A 160 17.29 -31.98 -8.05
C TRP A 160 18.02 -31.41 -9.27
N PHE A 161 18.89 -32.21 -9.90
CA PHE A 161 19.61 -31.78 -11.10
C PHE A 161 18.69 -31.57 -12.30
N VAL A 162 17.70 -32.42 -12.50
CA VAL A 162 16.69 -32.25 -13.57
C VAL A 162 15.78 -31.07 -13.30
N TYR A 163 15.45 -30.77 -12.04
CA TYR A 163 14.66 -29.65 -11.65
C TYR A 163 15.41 -28.32 -11.88
N LEU A 164 16.67 -28.22 -11.45
CA LEU A 164 17.52 -27.05 -11.67
C LEU A 164 17.79 -26.80 -13.16
N SER A 165 18.13 -27.83 -13.93
CA SER A 165 18.37 -27.67 -15.38
C SER A 165 17.09 -27.35 -16.18
N ARG A 166 15.90 -27.75 -15.69
CA ARG A 166 14.61 -27.32 -16.25
C ARG A 166 14.24 -25.88 -15.86
N GLN A 167 14.56 -25.43 -14.65
CA GLN A 167 14.31 -24.04 -14.25
C GLN A 167 15.11 -23.05 -15.11
N GLU A 168 16.36 -23.32 -15.40
CA GLU A 168 17.20 -22.47 -16.26
C GLU A 168 16.65 -22.37 -17.70
N LYS A 169 15.97 -23.41 -18.19
CA LYS A 169 15.35 -23.39 -19.53
C LYS A 169 13.95 -22.76 -19.55
N VAL A 170 13.29 -22.61 -18.39
CA VAL A 170 11.90 -22.17 -18.30
C VAL A 170 11.78 -20.64 -18.20
N PHE A 171 12.63 -20.01 -17.37
CA PHE A 171 12.64 -18.57 -17.17
C PHE A 171 14.04 -18.02 -17.43
N HIS A 172 14.29 -17.57 -18.67
CA HIS A 172 15.61 -17.17 -19.12
C HIS A 172 15.54 -16.06 -20.17
N ILE A 173 16.64 -15.35 -20.36
CA ILE A 173 16.79 -14.36 -21.44
C ILE A 173 16.80 -15.13 -22.78
N ALA A 174 15.83 -14.81 -23.63
CA ALA A 174 15.62 -15.49 -24.92
C ALA A 174 16.42 -14.85 -26.06
N SER A 175 16.92 -13.63 -25.89
CA SER A 175 17.66 -12.90 -26.93
C SER A 175 18.91 -12.24 -26.38
N ARG A 176 19.84 -11.86 -27.28
CA ARG A 176 20.96 -11.01 -26.91
C ARG A 176 20.42 -9.66 -26.40
N ALA A 177 21.07 -9.09 -25.39
CA ALA A 177 20.72 -7.78 -24.87
C ALA A 177 20.89 -6.70 -25.93
N GLU A 178 19.91 -5.82 -26.07
CA GLU A 178 19.85 -4.71 -27.01
C GLU A 178 20.04 -3.38 -26.27
N SER A 179 20.38 -2.32 -27.00
CA SER A 179 20.41 -0.97 -26.44
C SER A 179 19.02 -0.55 -25.95
N GLY A 180 18.97 -0.11 -24.69
CA GLY A 180 17.76 0.44 -24.06
C GLY A 180 17.56 1.94 -24.28
N LYS A 181 18.42 2.60 -25.06
CA LYS A 181 18.30 4.02 -25.37
C LYS A 181 16.95 4.29 -26.07
N GLY A 182 16.17 5.24 -25.54
CA GLY A 182 14.82 5.52 -26.00
C GLY A 182 13.77 4.48 -25.60
N ARG A 183 14.10 3.51 -24.71
CA ARG A 183 13.20 2.49 -24.20
C ARG A 183 13.07 2.52 -22.67
N CYS A 184 14.12 2.91 -21.96
CA CYS A 184 14.08 3.27 -20.55
C CYS A 184 15.14 4.30 -20.17
N SER A 185 14.95 4.97 -19.03
CA SER A 185 15.83 6.03 -18.56
C SER A 185 17.23 5.52 -18.19
N PHE A 186 18.24 6.36 -18.38
CA PHE A 186 19.62 6.11 -17.96
C PHE A 186 19.73 6.05 -16.43
N SER A 187 19.17 7.06 -15.76
CA SER A 187 19.20 7.15 -14.30
C SER A 187 18.15 6.24 -13.65
N PRO A 188 18.54 5.41 -12.67
CA PRO A 188 17.60 4.61 -11.92
C PRO A 188 16.69 5.44 -10.98
N ARG A 189 17.04 6.69 -10.69
CA ARG A 189 16.25 7.60 -9.85
C ARG A 189 15.07 8.22 -10.60
N VAL A 190 15.09 8.18 -11.93
CA VAL A 190 14.05 8.76 -12.79
C VAL A 190 13.06 7.67 -13.20
N ASN A 191 11.78 7.94 -13.02
CA ASN A 191 10.73 7.01 -13.40
C ASN A 191 10.64 6.88 -14.93
N THR A 192 10.44 5.66 -15.38
CA THR A 192 10.02 5.32 -16.74
C THR A 192 8.62 4.72 -16.65
N VAL A 193 7.67 5.33 -17.34
CA VAL A 193 6.34 4.74 -17.54
C VAL A 193 6.25 4.13 -18.93
N SER A 194 5.58 3.00 -19.08
CA SER A 194 5.54 2.32 -20.36
C SER A 194 4.25 1.51 -20.55
N VAL A 195 3.80 1.42 -21.79
CA VAL A 195 2.71 0.57 -22.23
C VAL A 195 3.15 -0.17 -23.50
N MET A 196 2.94 -1.47 -23.54
CA MET A 196 3.14 -2.29 -24.73
C MET A 196 1.82 -2.48 -25.45
N LEU A 197 1.76 -2.09 -26.71
CA LEU A 197 0.58 -2.24 -27.55
C LEU A 197 1.03 -2.78 -28.91
N ASN A 198 0.50 -3.94 -29.33
CA ASN A 198 0.82 -4.56 -30.61
C ASN A 198 2.34 -4.70 -30.85
N GLN A 199 3.10 -5.05 -29.81
CA GLN A 199 4.57 -5.18 -29.82
C GLN A 199 5.33 -3.84 -30.03
N GLU A 200 4.65 -2.72 -30.02
CA GLU A 200 5.25 -1.38 -29.95
C GLU A 200 5.30 -0.88 -28.52
N LEU A 201 6.42 -0.31 -28.11
CA LEU A 201 6.61 0.23 -26.77
C LEU A 201 6.39 1.75 -26.78
N PHE A 202 5.44 2.18 -25.97
CA PHE A 202 5.18 3.60 -25.71
C PHE A 202 5.70 3.92 -24.32
N SER A 203 6.58 4.93 -24.19
CA SER A 203 7.24 5.25 -22.92
C SER A 203 7.26 6.74 -22.66
N GLY A 204 7.06 7.13 -21.40
CA GLY A 204 7.37 8.46 -20.88
C GLY A 204 8.65 8.40 -20.02
N MET A 205 9.70 9.11 -20.41
CA MET A 205 11.02 9.00 -19.77
C MET A 205 11.96 10.14 -20.15
N TYR A 206 13.15 10.16 -19.54
CA TYR A 206 14.30 10.93 -20.00
C TYR A 206 15.21 10.04 -20.83
N ILE A 207 15.53 10.49 -22.06
CA ILE A 207 16.23 9.68 -23.08
C ILE A 207 17.73 9.94 -23.16
N ASP A 208 18.23 10.89 -22.38
CA ASP A 208 19.65 11.29 -22.34
C ASP A 208 20.32 10.94 -21.02
N PHE A 209 21.65 10.88 -21.03
CA PHE A 209 22.47 10.59 -19.85
C PHE A 209 22.38 11.68 -18.76
N MET A 210 22.25 12.93 -19.18
CA MET A 210 22.17 14.08 -18.27
C MET A 210 20.80 14.25 -17.61
N GLY A 211 19.74 13.61 -18.17
CA GLY A 211 18.39 13.75 -17.67
C GLY A 211 17.77 15.10 -17.98
N THR A 212 18.06 15.66 -19.16
CA THR A 212 17.56 16.96 -19.64
C THR A 212 16.51 16.83 -20.75
N ASP A 213 16.56 15.74 -21.51
CA ASP A 213 15.67 15.49 -22.65
C ASP A 213 14.56 14.50 -22.26
N ALA A 214 13.45 15.02 -21.80
CA ALA A 214 12.26 14.24 -21.51
C ALA A 214 11.41 14.01 -22.77
N ALA A 215 10.86 12.81 -22.93
CA ALA A 215 10.01 12.49 -24.06
C ALA A 215 8.92 11.48 -23.74
N ILE A 216 7.78 11.65 -24.42
CA ILE A 216 6.82 10.57 -24.70
C ILE A 216 7.24 9.99 -26.05
N PHE A 217 7.62 8.72 -26.06
CA PHE A 217 8.33 8.10 -27.18
C PHE A 217 7.73 6.74 -27.55
N ARG A 218 7.49 6.51 -28.84
CA ARG A 218 7.17 5.19 -29.39
C ARG A 218 8.39 4.54 -29.99
N SER A 219 8.74 3.36 -29.52
CA SER A 219 9.87 2.55 -29.95
C SER A 219 9.46 1.09 -30.18
N LEU A 220 10.39 0.21 -30.53
CA LEU A 220 10.12 -1.19 -30.90
C LEU A 220 9.10 -1.32 -32.02
N THR A 221 9.20 -0.49 -33.03
CA THR A 221 8.24 -0.46 -34.12
C THR A 221 8.93 -0.77 -35.45
N ASN A 222 8.19 -1.43 -36.35
CA ASN A 222 8.58 -1.58 -37.76
C ASN A 222 8.37 -0.29 -38.54
N ARG A 223 7.71 0.72 -37.94
CA ARG A 223 7.50 2.06 -38.48
C ARG A 223 8.56 3.03 -37.90
N ASN A 224 8.57 4.25 -38.38
CA ASN A 224 9.43 5.29 -37.80
C ASN A 224 9.09 5.52 -36.33
N ALA A 225 10.11 5.65 -35.49
CA ALA A 225 9.96 6.08 -34.11
C ALA A 225 9.37 7.50 -34.05
N VAL A 226 8.47 7.75 -33.10
CA VAL A 226 7.78 9.04 -32.93
C VAL A 226 7.96 9.51 -31.50
N ARG A 227 8.24 10.81 -31.30
CA ARG A 227 8.44 11.40 -29.97
C ARG A 227 7.83 12.80 -29.86
N THR A 228 7.74 13.32 -28.64
CA THR A 228 7.46 14.73 -28.36
C THR A 228 8.57 15.64 -28.89
N ASP A 229 8.25 16.91 -29.17
CA ASP A 229 9.20 17.90 -29.70
C ASP A 229 10.30 18.19 -28.66
N GLN A 230 11.55 18.11 -29.11
CA GLN A 230 12.72 18.20 -28.24
C GLN A 230 12.93 19.62 -27.72
N HIS A 231 13.29 19.75 -26.43
CA HIS A 231 13.55 21.03 -25.78
C HIS A 231 12.43 22.07 -25.93
N ASN A 232 11.20 21.62 -26.20
CA ASN A 232 10.04 22.48 -26.30
C ASN A 232 9.24 22.46 -24.99
N SER A 233 9.43 23.47 -24.15
CA SER A 233 8.76 23.60 -22.84
C SER A 233 7.22 23.74 -22.94
N LYS A 234 6.69 24.11 -24.11
CA LYS A 234 5.25 24.09 -24.34
C LYS A 234 4.69 22.66 -24.30
N TRP A 235 5.49 21.71 -24.77
CA TRP A 235 5.12 20.29 -24.78
C TRP A 235 5.38 19.62 -23.45
N LEU A 236 6.63 19.64 -22.97
CA LEU A 236 7.04 19.05 -21.70
C LEU A 236 8.03 20.00 -20.98
N SER A 237 7.75 20.32 -19.73
CA SER A 237 8.58 21.19 -18.88
C SER A 237 9.00 20.47 -17.60
N GLU A 238 10.21 19.92 -17.59
CA GLU A 238 10.76 19.16 -16.47
C GLU A 238 9.77 18.09 -15.93
N PRO A 239 9.22 17.19 -16.77
CA PRO A 239 8.17 16.29 -16.37
C PRO A 239 8.69 15.19 -15.45
N VAL A 240 7.86 14.77 -14.49
CA VAL A 240 8.04 13.52 -13.74
C VAL A 240 6.89 12.60 -14.12
N PHE A 241 7.18 11.59 -14.91
CA PHE A 241 6.18 10.62 -15.37
C PHE A 241 5.74 9.70 -14.23
N ILE A 242 4.45 9.41 -14.17
CA ILE A 242 3.80 8.72 -13.07
C ILE A 242 3.17 7.41 -13.52
N ASP A 243 2.30 7.48 -14.54
CA ASP A 243 1.65 6.29 -15.11
C ASP A 243 1.23 6.53 -16.57
N ALA A 244 0.89 5.44 -17.28
CA ALA A 244 0.38 5.51 -18.64
C ALA A 244 -0.63 4.39 -18.89
N HIS A 245 -1.72 4.71 -19.56
CA HIS A 245 -2.81 3.78 -19.84
C HIS A 245 -3.39 3.96 -21.24
N LEU A 246 -3.72 2.83 -21.87
CA LEU A 246 -4.55 2.83 -23.09
C LEU A 246 -6.01 2.86 -22.65
N ILE A 247 -6.74 3.90 -23.05
CA ILE A 247 -8.14 4.09 -22.68
C ILE A 247 -8.93 4.30 -23.99
N PRO A 248 -9.97 3.49 -24.28
CA PRO A 248 -10.83 3.72 -25.42
C PRO A 248 -11.67 4.99 -25.18
N ASP A 249 -11.85 5.80 -26.22
CA ASP A 249 -12.66 7.03 -26.19
C ASP A 249 -14.12 6.78 -26.66
N GLY A 250 -14.45 5.54 -27.04
CA GLY A 250 -15.77 5.16 -27.56
C GLY A 250 -15.84 3.67 -27.87
N SER A 251 -16.82 3.28 -28.64
CA SER A 251 -16.98 1.90 -29.10
C SER A 251 -16.05 1.55 -30.28
N ASP A 252 -15.46 2.57 -30.96
CA ASP A 252 -14.51 2.35 -32.02
C ASP A 252 -13.10 2.09 -31.49
N PRO A 253 -12.50 0.93 -31.75
CA PRO A 253 -11.14 0.62 -31.34
C PRO A 253 -10.08 1.60 -31.88
N ASN A 254 -10.35 2.26 -33.03
CA ASN A 254 -9.44 3.22 -33.65
C ASN A 254 -9.40 4.56 -32.90
N ASP A 255 -10.39 4.84 -32.05
CA ASP A 255 -10.42 6.03 -31.21
C ASP A 255 -9.74 5.84 -29.85
N ALA A 256 -9.24 4.65 -29.56
CA ALA A 256 -8.47 4.42 -28.33
C ALA A 256 -7.20 5.29 -28.31
N LYS A 257 -6.95 5.94 -27.16
CA LYS A 257 -5.82 6.86 -26.98
C LYS A 257 -4.95 6.41 -25.82
N LEU A 258 -3.67 6.72 -25.91
CA LEU A 258 -2.72 6.54 -24.82
C LEU A 258 -2.69 7.82 -23.99
N TYR A 259 -3.01 7.67 -22.72
CA TYR A 259 -2.96 8.73 -21.73
C TYR A 259 -1.71 8.57 -20.86
N PHE A 260 -0.96 9.67 -20.69
CA PHE A 260 0.22 9.76 -19.84
C PHE A 260 -0.06 10.73 -18.69
N PHE A 261 0.13 10.29 -17.47
CA PHE A 261 -0.01 11.10 -16.27
C PHE A 261 1.38 11.48 -15.75
N PHE A 262 1.58 12.77 -15.52
CA PHE A 262 2.86 13.32 -15.07
C PHE A 262 2.64 14.63 -14.31
N ARG A 263 3.64 15.06 -13.60
CA ARG A 263 3.73 16.42 -13.06
C ARG A 263 4.79 17.18 -13.82
N GLU A 264 4.58 18.47 -14.03
CA GLU A 264 5.56 19.34 -14.67
C GLU A 264 5.67 20.67 -13.94
N ARG A 265 6.80 21.36 -14.13
CA ARG A 265 7.04 22.69 -13.60
C ARG A 265 6.68 23.73 -14.65
N LEU A 266 5.68 24.53 -14.39
CA LEU A 266 5.29 25.65 -15.23
C LEU A 266 5.61 26.97 -14.51
N THR A 267 6.13 27.93 -15.27
CA THR A 267 6.33 29.30 -14.77
C THR A 267 4.97 29.95 -14.63
N ASP A 268 4.70 30.52 -13.46
CA ASP A 268 3.50 31.27 -13.21
C ASP A 268 3.42 32.55 -14.04
N ASN A 269 2.25 33.18 -14.11
CA ASN A 269 1.99 34.41 -14.86
C ASN A 269 2.91 35.59 -14.44
N SER A 270 3.44 35.55 -13.21
CA SER A 270 4.42 36.53 -12.70
C SER A 270 5.86 36.30 -13.19
N GLY A 271 6.14 35.18 -13.86
CA GLY A 271 7.47 34.86 -14.39
C GLY A 271 8.52 34.44 -13.36
N ASN A 272 8.25 34.58 -12.06
CA ASN A 272 9.24 34.43 -11.00
C ASN A 272 9.15 33.08 -10.23
N THR A 273 8.02 32.41 -10.24
CA THR A 273 7.84 31.14 -9.51
C THR A 273 7.49 30.00 -10.46
N LYS A 274 8.25 28.90 -10.35
CA LYS A 274 7.92 27.65 -11.04
C LYS A 274 7.02 26.82 -10.13
N ASN A 275 5.74 26.73 -10.46
CA ASN A 275 4.79 25.91 -9.74
C ASN A 275 4.69 24.50 -10.36
N ILE A 276 4.53 23.48 -9.50
CA ILE A 276 4.30 22.12 -9.95
C ILE A 276 2.82 21.98 -10.31
N HIS A 277 2.54 21.38 -11.46
CA HIS A 277 1.18 21.08 -11.90
C HIS A 277 1.05 19.62 -12.30
N THR A 278 -0.05 19.03 -11.90
CA THR A 278 -0.48 17.72 -12.37
C THR A 278 -1.05 17.83 -13.77
N MET A 279 -0.59 16.98 -14.67
CA MET A 279 -0.96 16.98 -16.09
C MET A 279 -1.41 15.62 -16.56
N VAL A 280 -2.32 15.62 -17.50
CA VAL A 280 -2.65 14.47 -18.34
C VAL A 280 -2.37 14.83 -19.79
N ALA A 281 -1.60 13.98 -20.48
CA ALA A 281 -1.44 14.10 -21.95
C ALA A 281 -2.02 12.89 -22.65
N ARG A 282 -2.41 13.07 -23.92
CA ARG A 282 -2.88 11.98 -24.77
C ARG A 282 -2.23 12.01 -26.13
N VAL A 283 -2.04 10.84 -26.73
CA VAL A 283 -1.56 10.64 -28.09
C VAL A 283 -2.33 9.49 -28.74
N CYS A 284 -2.45 9.54 -30.07
CA CYS A 284 -3.03 8.44 -30.84
C CYS A 284 -1.97 7.35 -31.08
N PRO A 285 -2.24 6.07 -30.77
CA PRO A 285 -1.28 4.99 -30.99
C PRO A 285 -0.85 4.81 -32.44
N ASN A 286 -1.74 5.16 -33.40
CA ASN A 286 -1.51 5.04 -34.84
C ASN A 286 -0.87 6.31 -35.48
N ASP A 287 -0.51 7.32 -34.70
CA ASP A 287 0.22 8.51 -35.15
C ASP A 287 1.60 8.13 -35.70
N THR A 288 1.91 8.55 -36.93
CA THR A 288 3.18 8.28 -37.62
C THR A 288 4.06 9.52 -37.80
N GLY A 289 3.65 10.62 -37.18
CA GLY A 289 4.26 11.94 -37.35
C GLY A 289 3.76 12.66 -38.62
N GLY A 290 4.15 13.91 -38.74
CA GLY A 290 3.80 14.72 -39.89
C GLY A 290 4.68 14.46 -41.10
N GLN A 291 4.23 14.97 -42.27
CA GLN A 291 4.96 14.80 -43.52
C GLN A 291 6.04 15.86 -43.72
N ARG A 292 5.72 17.14 -43.50
CA ARG A 292 6.63 18.29 -43.72
C ARG A 292 7.03 18.93 -42.41
N SER A 293 6.10 19.09 -41.49
CA SER A 293 6.31 19.57 -40.14
C SER A 293 6.07 18.42 -39.14
N LEU A 294 6.69 18.45 -37.97
CA LEU A 294 6.64 17.39 -36.95
C LEU A 294 7.01 16.00 -37.51
N VAL A 295 7.97 15.93 -38.44
CA VAL A 295 8.53 14.67 -38.92
C VAL A 295 9.11 13.86 -37.77
N ASN A 296 8.68 12.59 -37.63
CA ASN A 296 9.04 11.72 -36.50
C ASN A 296 8.66 12.29 -35.11
N LYS A 297 7.69 13.18 -35.07
CA LYS A 297 7.14 13.76 -33.85
C LYS A 297 5.63 13.60 -33.82
N TRP A 298 5.06 13.53 -32.61
CA TRP A 298 3.61 13.42 -32.45
C TRP A 298 2.90 14.58 -33.12
N THR A 299 1.88 14.30 -33.88
CA THR A 299 0.97 15.29 -34.46
C THR A 299 -0.37 15.37 -33.72
N THR A 300 -0.59 14.44 -32.78
CA THR A 300 -1.82 14.31 -32.02
C THR A 300 -1.65 14.57 -30.55
N PHE A 301 -0.46 14.98 -30.08
CA PHE A 301 -0.15 15.24 -28.68
C PHE A 301 -0.95 16.43 -28.14
N LEU A 302 -1.77 16.17 -27.13
CA LEU A 302 -2.46 17.20 -26.35
C LEU A 302 -2.25 16.95 -24.86
N LYS A 303 -2.22 18.02 -24.04
CA LYS A 303 -2.18 17.93 -22.59
C LYS A 303 -3.17 18.87 -21.93
N ALA A 304 -3.62 18.52 -20.73
CA ALA A 304 -4.50 19.32 -19.89
C ALA A 304 -4.03 19.30 -18.43
N ARG A 305 -4.27 20.39 -17.71
CA ARG A 305 -4.01 20.46 -16.27
C ARG A 305 -5.09 19.69 -15.53
N MET A 306 -4.70 18.95 -14.50
CA MET A 306 -5.61 18.33 -13.53
C MET A 306 -5.53 19.07 -12.20
N VAL A 307 -6.66 19.36 -11.59
CA VAL A 307 -6.75 20.08 -10.33
C VAL A 307 -7.21 19.14 -9.25
N CYS A 308 -6.49 19.11 -8.13
CA CYS A 308 -6.91 18.44 -6.91
C CYS A 308 -6.78 19.46 -5.75
N SER A 309 -7.88 20.05 -5.32
CA SER A 309 -7.89 21.16 -4.38
C SER A 309 -9.03 21.07 -3.39
N VAL A 310 -8.84 21.71 -2.25
CA VAL A 310 -9.85 21.92 -1.21
C VAL A 310 -10.13 23.41 -1.12
N LEU A 311 -11.39 23.79 -1.16
CA LEU A 311 -11.82 25.14 -0.87
C LEU A 311 -11.97 25.28 0.65
N GLU A 312 -11.23 26.20 1.25
CA GLU A 312 -11.28 26.48 2.68
C GLU A 312 -12.45 27.44 3.01
N GLU A 313 -12.80 27.56 4.27
CA GLU A 313 -13.95 28.39 4.71
C GLU A 313 -13.78 29.88 4.40
N ASP A 314 -12.54 30.37 4.31
CA ASP A 314 -12.18 31.74 3.94
C ASP A 314 -12.23 32.00 2.43
N GLY A 315 -12.60 30.98 1.61
CA GLY A 315 -12.63 31.06 0.16
C GLY A 315 -11.27 30.85 -0.51
N THR A 316 -10.21 30.56 0.23
CA THR A 316 -8.91 30.21 -0.34
C THR A 316 -8.93 28.77 -0.88
N GLU A 317 -8.28 28.55 -2.01
CA GLU A 317 -8.17 27.23 -2.64
C GLU A 317 -6.80 26.63 -2.34
N THR A 318 -6.77 25.59 -1.52
CA THR A 318 -5.56 24.84 -1.22
C THR A 318 -5.38 23.72 -2.21
N HIS A 319 -4.34 23.82 -3.08
CA HIS A 319 -4.02 22.85 -4.11
C HIS A 319 -3.09 21.77 -3.60
N PHE A 320 -3.38 20.50 -3.98
CA PHE A 320 -2.48 19.35 -3.88
C PHE A 320 -1.86 19.14 -5.26
N ASP A 321 -0.77 19.86 -5.56
CA ASP A 321 -0.19 19.93 -6.89
C ASP A 321 0.88 18.86 -7.16
N GLU A 322 1.41 18.23 -6.12
CA GLU A 322 2.41 17.19 -6.25
C GLU A 322 1.76 15.81 -6.37
N LEU A 323 1.51 15.41 -7.61
CA LEU A 323 1.20 14.02 -7.89
C LEU A 323 2.45 13.20 -7.62
N ASP A 324 2.48 12.48 -6.52
CA ASP A 324 3.67 11.68 -6.20
C ASP A 324 3.49 10.21 -6.58
N ILE A 325 2.24 9.77 -6.92
CA ILE A 325 1.96 8.34 -6.93
C ILE A 325 0.84 7.94 -7.86
N LYS A 326 0.99 6.72 -8.35
CA LYS A 326 0.23 5.90 -9.27
C LYS A 326 -1.26 6.21 -9.33
N SER A 327 -1.72 6.39 -10.53
CA SER A 327 -3.13 6.34 -10.87
C SER A 327 -3.64 4.90 -10.85
N TYR A 328 -4.86 4.70 -10.39
CA TYR A 328 -5.59 3.46 -10.53
C TYR A 328 -6.83 3.71 -11.38
N ILE A 329 -7.00 2.91 -12.43
CA ILE A 329 -8.17 2.98 -13.30
C ILE A 329 -9.09 1.83 -12.92
N LEU A 330 -10.31 2.19 -12.52
CA LEU A 330 -11.39 1.24 -12.33
C LEU A 330 -12.27 1.30 -13.57
N ASP A 331 -12.20 0.24 -14.37
CA ASP A 331 -13.00 0.10 -15.60
C ASP A 331 -14.22 -0.77 -15.31
N ALA A 332 -15.40 -0.15 -15.30
CA ALA A 332 -16.66 -0.86 -15.22
C ALA A 332 -17.39 -0.94 -16.58
N THR A 333 -17.36 0.15 -17.34
CA THR A 333 -17.82 0.29 -18.73
C THR A 333 -17.25 1.61 -19.26
N PHE A 334 -17.17 1.79 -20.57
CA PHE A 334 -16.62 3.00 -21.20
C PHE A 334 -17.17 4.32 -20.61
N SER A 335 -18.45 4.37 -20.29
CA SER A 335 -19.11 5.57 -19.71
C SER A 335 -18.88 5.77 -18.21
N GLN A 336 -18.25 4.82 -17.53
CA GLN A 336 -18.05 4.82 -16.07
C GLN A 336 -16.59 4.51 -15.66
N THR A 337 -15.63 4.83 -16.53
CA THR A 337 -14.21 4.68 -16.18
C THR A 337 -13.80 5.81 -15.25
N PHE A 338 -13.40 5.47 -14.04
CA PHE A 338 -12.91 6.40 -13.02
C PHE A 338 -11.42 6.27 -12.84
N LEU A 339 -10.76 7.42 -12.75
CA LEU A 339 -9.34 7.54 -12.47
C LEU A 339 -9.14 8.05 -11.04
N TYR A 340 -8.49 7.26 -10.21
CA TYR A 340 -8.13 7.61 -8.83
C TYR A 340 -6.70 8.09 -8.80
N ILE A 341 -6.50 9.31 -8.33
CA ILE A 341 -5.18 9.94 -8.27
C ILE A 341 -4.89 10.33 -6.84
N LEU A 342 -3.74 9.89 -6.35
CA LEU A 342 -3.19 10.33 -5.09
C LEU A 342 -2.31 11.55 -5.30
N ALA A 343 -2.66 12.65 -4.66
CA ALA A 343 -1.94 13.91 -4.68
C ALA A 343 -1.41 14.26 -3.28
N VAL A 344 -0.23 14.86 -3.24
CA VAL A 344 0.44 15.24 -1.98
C VAL A 344 0.79 16.72 -2.01
N LYS A 345 0.74 17.40 -0.86
CA LYS A 345 1.25 18.74 -0.66
C LYS A 345 2.41 18.70 0.32
N LEU A 346 3.56 19.18 -0.12
CA LEU A 346 4.80 19.15 0.67
C LEU A 346 5.22 20.53 1.21
N SER A 347 4.53 21.62 0.79
CA SER A 347 4.94 22.98 1.15
C SER A 347 4.60 23.35 2.60
N VAL A 348 3.62 24.20 2.85
CA VAL A 348 3.30 24.73 4.18
C VAL A 348 2.56 23.70 5.05
N PHE A 349 1.68 22.91 4.44
CA PHE A 349 0.93 21.86 5.12
C PHE A 349 1.30 20.50 4.53
N LYS A 350 1.79 19.60 5.39
CA LYS A 350 1.96 18.19 5.00
C LYS A 350 0.59 17.55 4.90
N GLY A 351 0.19 17.16 3.70
CA GLY A 351 -1.10 16.54 3.47
C GLY A 351 -1.10 15.61 2.27
N SER A 352 -2.04 14.68 2.27
CA SER A 352 -2.30 13.76 1.16
C SER A 352 -3.78 13.80 0.82
N ALA A 353 -4.11 13.76 -0.46
CA ALA A 353 -5.49 13.76 -0.95
C ALA A 353 -5.66 12.69 -2.03
N VAL A 354 -6.85 12.10 -2.11
CA VAL A 354 -7.26 11.24 -3.21
C VAL A 354 -8.32 11.99 -4.02
N CYS A 355 -8.00 12.29 -5.27
CA CYS A 355 -8.93 12.88 -6.22
C CYS A 355 -9.41 11.85 -7.24
N VAL A 356 -10.68 11.88 -7.58
CA VAL A 356 -11.31 10.97 -8.54
C VAL A 356 -11.79 11.74 -9.73
N TYR A 357 -11.42 11.32 -10.92
CA TYR A 357 -11.81 11.97 -12.18
C TYR A 357 -12.60 10.99 -13.04
N ASN A 358 -13.63 11.50 -13.69
CA ASN A 358 -14.35 10.74 -14.71
C ASN A 358 -13.68 10.93 -16.07
N MET A 359 -13.47 9.87 -16.81
CA MET A 359 -12.90 9.95 -18.16
C MET A 359 -13.75 10.78 -19.12
N ALA A 360 -15.08 10.81 -18.96
CA ALA A 360 -15.94 11.66 -19.74
C ALA A 360 -15.65 13.16 -19.55
N ASP A 361 -15.31 13.59 -18.31
CA ASP A 361 -14.93 14.98 -18.03
C ASP A 361 -13.57 15.31 -18.66
N ILE A 362 -12.62 14.36 -18.60
CA ILE A 362 -11.31 14.49 -19.27
C ILE A 362 -11.50 14.67 -20.77
N LEU A 363 -12.35 13.85 -21.42
CA LEU A 363 -12.69 13.98 -22.82
C LEU A 363 -13.34 15.32 -23.17
N THR A 364 -14.24 15.81 -22.32
CA THR A 364 -14.89 17.11 -22.47
C THR A 364 -13.85 18.24 -22.49
N VAL A 365 -12.85 18.19 -21.62
CA VAL A 365 -11.76 19.17 -21.60
C VAL A 365 -10.93 19.09 -22.88
N PHE A 366 -10.57 17.90 -23.36
CA PHE A 366 -9.82 17.75 -24.62
C PHE A 366 -10.62 18.15 -25.88
N ASN A 367 -11.92 18.21 -25.80
CA ASN A 367 -12.80 18.73 -26.84
C ASN A 367 -13.15 20.22 -26.66
N GLY A 368 -12.65 20.84 -25.60
CA GLY A 368 -12.83 22.23 -25.24
C GLY A 368 -11.86 23.21 -25.93
N PRO A 369 -11.73 24.45 -25.47
CA PRO A 369 -10.84 25.46 -26.04
C PRO A 369 -9.36 25.12 -25.82
N PHE A 370 -8.53 25.51 -26.80
CA PHE A 370 -7.07 25.43 -26.68
C PHE A 370 -6.55 26.63 -25.88
N ALA A 371 -5.43 26.45 -25.18
CA ALA A 371 -4.74 27.52 -24.47
C ALA A 371 -3.79 28.27 -25.44
N HIS A 372 -3.73 29.58 -25.28
CA HIS A 372 -2.82 30.48 -25.97
C HIS A 372 -2.17 31.44 -24.99
N ARG A 373 -0.93 31.84 -25.24
CA ARG A 373 -0.26 32.91 -24.46
C ARG A 373 -0.34 34.21 -25.20
N GLU A 374 -0.91 35.22 -24.56
CA GLU A 374 -1.14 36.53 -25.16
C GLU A 374 -0.69 37.66 -24.23
N GLY A 375 -0.34 38.80 -24.86
CA GLY A 375 0.03 40.03 -24.18
C GLY A 375 1.45 40.07 -23.61
N PRO A 376 1.87 41.23 -23.07
CA PRO A 376 3.22 41.42 -22.54
C PRO A 376 3.52 40.57 -21.30
N ASN A 377 2.48 40.18 -20.55
CA ASN A 377 2.59 39.35 -19.36
C ASN A 377 2.50 37.84 -19.64
N PHE A 378 2.43 37.44 -20.92
CA PHE A 378 2.32 36.03 -21.34
C PHE A 378 1.26 35.22 -20.58
N GLN A 379 0.09 35.82 -20.33
CA GLN A 379 -1.02 35.14 -19.67
C GLN A 379 -1.64 34.04 -20.52
N TRP A 380 -2.07 32.97 -19.88
CA TRP A 380 -2.81 31.89 -20.55
C TRP A 380 -4.27 32.31 -20.73
N VAL A 381 -4.71 32.37 -21.99
CA VAL A 381 -6.08 32.68 -22.39
C VAL A 381 -6.64 31.60 -23.31
N ALA A 382 -7.95 31.55 -23.45
CA ALA A 382 -8.56 30.67 -24.44
C ALA A 382 -8.26 31.20 -25.85
N PHE A 383 -7.82 30.31 -26.76
CA PHE A 383 -7.57 30.67 -28.14
C PHE A 383 -8.88 31.08 -28.84
N GLN A 384 -8.93 32.30 -29.36
CA GLN A 384 -10.13 32.89 -29.99
C GLN A 384 -10.09 32.78 -31.52
N GLY A 385 -8.98 32.32 -32.10
CA GLY A 385 -8.85 32.20 -33.54
C GLY A 385 -9.59 31.00 -34.13
N ARG A 386 -9.55 30.89 -35.46
CA ARG A 386 -10.13 29.77 -36.19
C ARG A 386 -9.34 28.48 -35.90
N ILE A 387 -10.03 27.45 -35.42
CA ILE A 387 -9.46 26.11 -35.24
C ILE A 387 -9.49 25.39 -36.62
N PRO A 388 -8.34 24.85 -37.08
CA PRO A 388 -8.31 24.13 -38.36
C PRO A 388 -9.11 22.81 -38.33
N TYR A 389 -9.46 22.30 -39.48
CA TYR A 389 -10.17 21.03 -39.66
C TYR A 389 -9.30 20.02 -40.44
N PRO A 390 -9.25 18.75 -40.02
CA PRO A 390 -9.90 18.15 -38.84
C PRO A 390 -9.40 18.75 -37.54
N ARG A 391 -10.23 18.65 -36.47
CA ARG A 391 -9.84 19.21 -35.16
C ARG A 391 -8.49 18.63 -34.73
N PRO A 392 -7.53 19.48 -34.34
CA PRO A 392 -6.22 19.02 -33.86
C PRO A 392 -6.34 18.03 -32.70
N GLY A 393 -5.58 16.94 -32.75
CA GLY A 393 -5.60 15.87 -31.78
C GLY A 393 -6.60 14.73 -32.03
N THR A 394 -7.27 14.72 -33.20
CA THR A 394 -8.07 13.56 -33.65
C THR A 394 -7.17 12.45 -34.19
N CYS A 395 -7.59 11.20 -34.02
CA CYS A 395 -6.84 10.05 -34.51
C CYS A 395 -7.22 9.71 -35.95
N PRO A 396 -6.26 9.39 -36.82
CA PRO A 396 -6.56 8.95 -38.17
C PRO A 396 -7.36 7.64 -38.18
N GLY A 397 -8.33 7.52 -39.07
CA GLY A 397 -9.23 6.36 -39.16
C GLY A 397 -10.29 6.27 -38.06
N GLY A 398 -10.34 7.23 -37.14
CA GLY A 398 -11.38 7.31 -36.11
C GLY A 398 -12.70 7.88 -36.62
N ALA A 399 -13.71 7.91 -35.75
CA ALA A 399 -15.08 8.31 -36.07
C ALA A 399 -15.19 9.71 -36.73
N PHE A 400 -14.28 10.64 -36.36
CA PHE A 400 -14.27 12.01 -36.92
C PHE A 400 -13.40 12.18 -38.16
N THR A 401 -12.56 11.21 -38.51
CA THR A 401 -11.64 11.26 -39.65
C THR A 401 -11.54 9.90 -40.36
N PRO A 402 -12.63 9.26 -40.72
CA PRO A 402 -12.61 7.89 -41.26
C PRO A 402 -11.88 7.79 -42.61
N HIS A 403 -11.78 8.89 -43.34
CA HIS A 403 -11.12 8.99 -44.63
C HIS A 403 -9.61 9.25 -44.58
N ILE A 404 -9.08 9.67 -43.41
CA ILE A 404 -7.65 9.91 -43.18
C ILE A 404 -7.01 8.62 -42.64
N GLN A 405 -6.14 7.99 -43.45
CA GLN A 405 -5.52 6.72 -43.07
C GLN A 405 -4.22 6.91 -42.25
N SER A 406 -3.56 8.06 -42.43
CA SER A 406 -2.28 8.35 -41.76
C SER A 406 -2.21 9.82 -41.36
N THR A 407 -1.52 10.09 -40.24
CA THR A 407 -1.27 11.47 -39.81
C THR A 407 -0.40 12.28 -40.79
N LYS A 408 0.25 11.64 -41.74
CA LYS A 408 0.94 12.32 -42.86
C LYS A 408 0.00 13.00 -43.83
N GLU A 409 -1.26 12.59 -43.87
CA GLU A 409 -2.31 13.16 -44.71
C GLU A 409 -3.00 14.36 -44.03
N LEU A 410 -2.67 14.65 -42.78
CA LEU A 410 -3.20 15.82 -42.08
C LEU A 410 -2.74 17.12 -42.78
N PRO A 411 -3.64 18.09 -42.92
CA PRO A 411 -3.28 19.41 -43.48
C PRO A 411 -2.18 20.08 -42.67
N ASP A 412 -1.30 20.83 -43.35
CA ASP A 412 -0.15 21.50 -42.76
C ASP A 412 -0.56 22.51 -41.64
N ASP A 413 -1.71 23.16 -41.81
CA ASP A 413 -2.26 24.10 -40.81
C ASP A 413 -2.67 23.38 -39.51
N VAL A 414 -3.24 22.17 -39.61
CA VAL A 414 -3.55 21.32 -38.42
C VAL A 414 -2.28 20.94 -37.70
N VAL A 415 -1.24 20.49 -38.43
CA VAL A 415 0.04 20.07 -37.86
C VAL A 415 0.77 21.25 -37.20
N MET A 416 0.76 22.42 -37.85
CA MET A 416 1.37 23.64 -37.28
C MET A 416 0.60 24.17 -36.10
N PHE A 417 -0.72 24.05 -36.09
CA PHE A 417 -1.56 24.40 -34.95
C PHE A 417 -1.19 23.55 -33.71
N MET A 418 -1.10 22.22 -33.91
CA MET A 418 -0.70 21.30 -32.86
C MET A 418 0.67 21.61 -32.22
N ARG A 419 1.65 21.97 -33.09
CA ARG A 419 2.99 22.34 -32.60
C ARG A 419 2.94 23.50 -31.63
N ASN A 420 2.06 24.48 -31.86
CA ASN A 420 1.99 25.74 -31.14
C ASN A 420 1.01 25.72 -29.94
N HIS A 421 -0.03 24.87 -30.00
CA HIS A 421 -1.15 24.83 -29.03
C HIS A 421 -1.37 23.41 -28.48
N PRO A 422 -0.39 22.79 -27.83
CA PRO A 422 -0.54 21.44 -27.27
C PRO A 422 -1.33 21.42 -25.94
N LEU A 423 -1.59 22.58 -25.34
CA LEU A 423 -2.23 22.69 -24.03
C LEU A 423 -3.70 23.08 -24.18
N MET A 424 -4.58 22.40 -23.46
CA MET A 424 -5.99 22.79 -23.29
C MET A 424 -6.13 23.92 -22.28
N PHE A 425 -7.10 24.83 -22.53
CA PHE A 425 -7.31 25.97 -21.65
C PHE A 425 -8.00 25.59 -20.33
N ASN A 426 -9.06 24.79 -20.41
CA ASN A 426 -9.80 24.36 -19.23
C ASN A 426 -9.03 23.26 -18.48
N PRO A 427 -8.92 23.37 -17.15
CA PRO A 427 -8.41 22.27 -16.35
C PRO A 427 -9.46 21.17 -16.15
N VAL A 428 -9.02 19.97 -15.85
CA VAL A 428 -9.85 18.85 -15.43
C VAL A 428 -10.05 18.93 -13.91
N TYR A 429 -11.30 18.99 -13.49
CA TYR A 429 -11.67 18.95 -12.08
C TYR A 429 -12.08 17.53 -11.64
N PRO A 430 -11.87 17.17 -10.37
CA PRO A 430 -12.37 15.91 -9.84
C PRO A 430 -13.89 15.88 -9.77
N VAL A 431 -14.45 14.68 -9.70
CA VAL A 431 -15.88 14.48 -9.43
C VAL A 431 -16.24 15.25 -8.15
N SER A 432 -17.34 16.03 -8.21
CA SER A 432 -17.78 16.92 -7.13
C SER A 432 -16.83 18.10 -6.83
N ARG A 433 -15.88 18.40 -7.72
CA ARG A 433 -14.90 19.51 -7.61
C ARG A 433 -14.08 19.55 -6.31
N ARG A 434 -13.86 18.39 -5.70
CA ARG A 434 -13.08 18.25 -4.46
C ARG A 434 -12.51 16.84 -4.31
N PRO A 435 -11.50 16.67 -3.46
CA PRO A 435 -10.96 15.34 -3.17
C PRO A 435 -12.01 14.43 -2.51
N MET A 436 -11.93 13.14 -2.82
CA MET A 436 -12.72 12.10 -2.17
C MET A 436 -12.27 11.85 -0.74
N LEU A 437 -10.96 11.96 -0.50
CA LEU A 437 -10.33 11.75 0.80
C LEU A 437 -9.21 12.78 0.98
N VAL A 438 -9.11 13.36 2.19
CA VAL A 438 -8.03 14.27 2.57
C VAL A 438 -7.48 13.86 3.92
N ARG A 439 -6.16 13.87 4.05
CA ARG A 439 -5.45 13.70 5.32
C ARG A 439 -4.45 14.82 5.49
N THR A 440 -4.70 15.66 6.48
CA THR A 440 -3.83 16.75 6.90
C THR A 440 -3.29 16.46 8.29
N HIS A 441 -2.13 17.00 8.61
CA HIS A 441 -1.48 16.86 9.94
C HIS A 441 -1.20 15.42 10.37
N ALA A 442 -1.19 14.46 9.43
CA ALA A 442 -0.80 13.09 9.71
C ALA A 442 0.73 12.97 9.82
N GLU A 443 1.20 12.08 10.70
CA GLU A 443 2.64 11.77 10.83
C GLU A 443 3.19 10.97 9.64
N TYR A 444 2.34 10.55 8.74
CA TYR A 444 2.65 9.80 7.51
C TYR A 444 2.14 10.53 6.28
N LYS A 445 2.69 10.17 5.14
CA LYS A 445 2.13 10.50 3.82
C LYS A 445 1.78 9.23 3.06
N TYR A 446 0.73 9.32 2.26
CA TYR A 446 0.41 8.23 1.34
C TYR A 446 1.42 8.19 0.19
N THR A 447 1.81 6.98 -0.20
CA THR A 447 2.83 6.69 -1.22
C THR A 447 2.33 5.82 -2.36
N SER A 448 1.22 5.13 -2.21
CA SER A 448 0.60 4.34 -3.28
C SER A 448 -0.87 4.09 -3.02
N ILE A 449 -1.62 3.85 -4.09
CA ILE A 449 -3.05 3.56 -4.04
C ILE A 449 -3.39 2.36 -4.91
N ALA A 450 -4.32 1.54 -4.42
CA ALA A 450 -5.03 0.55 -5.23
C ALA A 450 -6.50 0.55 -4.80
N VAL A 451 -7.41 0.31 -5.73
CA VAL A 451 -8.86 0.40 -5.51
C VAL A 451 -9.51 -0.90 -5.95
N ASP A 452 -10.46 -1.40 -5.16
CA ASP A 452 -11.32 -2.52 -5.52
C ASP A 452 -12.78 -2.13 -5.40
N GLN A 453 -13.61 -2.63 -6.30
CA GLN A 453 -15.06 -2.44 -6.24
C GLN A 453 -15.71 -3.70 -5.67
N VAL A 454 -16.33 -3.56 -4.52
CA VAL A 454 -16.85 -4.70 -3.75
C VAL A 454 -18.36 -4.63 -3.68
N THR A 455 -19.01 -5.75 -4.04
CA THR A 455 -20.45 -5.91 -3.88
C THR A 455 -20.74 -6.44 -2.48
N ALA A 456 -21.43 -5.65 -1.68
CA ALA A 456 -21.92 -5.99 -0.35
C ALA A 456 -23.43 -6.34 -0.38
N ALA A 457 -24.00 -6.68 0.79
CA ALA A 457 -25.40 -7.01 0.89
C ALA A 457 -26.34 -5.81 0.67
N ASP A 458 -25.86 -4.61 0.97
CA ASP A 458 -26.58 -3.34 0.96
C ASP A 458 -26.15 -2.37 -0.15
N GLY A 459 -25.20 -2.77 -1.00
CA GLY A 459 -24.76 -1.94 -2.13
C GLY A 459 -23.40 -2.29 -2.70
N HIS A 460 -22.90 -1.41 -3.56
CA HIS A 460 -21.56 -1.47 -4.12
C HIS A 460 -20.69 -0.41 -3.47
N TYR A 461 -19.50 -0.81 -3.02
CA TYR A 461 -18.58 0.07 -2.30
C TYR A 461 -17.21 0.08 -2.96
N GLN A 462 -16.58 1.25 -2.95
CA GLN A 462 -15.19 1.42 -3.35
C GLN A 462 -14.32 1.27 -2.11
N VAL A 463 -13.38 0.33 -2.16
CA VAL A 463 -12.41 0.10 -1.10
C VAL A 463 -11.05 0.53 -1.58
N LEU A 464 -10.47 1.51 -0.89
CA LEU A 464 -9.15 2.04 -1.17
C LEU A 464 -8.13 1.34 -0.28
N PHE A 465 -7.03 0.90 -0.88
CA PHE A 465 -5.84 0.45 -0.18
C PHE A 465 -4.76 1.51 -0.38
N LEU A 466 -4.37 2.16 0.70
CA LEU A 466 -3.47 3.30 0.71
C LEU A 466 -2.17 2.93 1.41
N GLY A 467 -1.07 2.87 0.67
CA GLY A 467 0.26 2.63 1.21
C GLY A 467 0.86 3.91 1.78
N THR A 468 1.63 3.81 2.86
CA THR A 468 2.27 4.94 3.52
C THR A 468 3.80 4.89 3.42
N ASP A 469 4.45 6.01 3.71
CA ASP A 469 5.90 6.11 3.85
C ASP A 469 6.43 5.47 5.14
N LYS A 470 5.53 4.96 6.00
CA LYS A 470 5.86 4.26 7.25
C LYS A 470 5.75 2.73 7.15
N GLY A 471 5.53 2.19 5.94
CA GLY A 471 5.41 0.74 5.74
C GLY A 471 4.07 0.16 6.13
N THR A 472 3.04 0.99 6.33
CA THR A 472 1.67 0.57 6.63
C THR A 472 0.77 0.66 5.39
N VAL A 473 -0.29 -0.15 5.36
CA VAL A 473 -1.38 -0.06 4.40
C VAL A 473 -2.66 0.20 5.15
N GLN A 474 -3.35 1.27 4.80
CA GLN A 474 -4.68 1.57 5.30
C GLN A 474 -5.73 1.08 4.30
N LYS A 475 -6.72 0.34 4.81
CA LYS A 475 -7.91 -0.07 4.08
C LYS A 475 -9.05 0.87 4.41
N VAL A 476 -9.53 1.60 3.42
CA VAL A 476 -10.55 2.65 3.59
C VAL A 476 -11.74 2.34 2.71
N VAL A 477 -12.95 2.42 3.25
CA VAL A 477 -14.20 2.39 2.49
C VAL A 477 -14.76 3.81 2.37
N VAL A 478 -15.27 4.14 1.20
CA VAL A 478 -15.96 5.39 0.96
C VAL A 478 -17.46 5.12 0.90
N LEU A 479 -18.19 5.77 1.81
CA LEU A 479 -19.64 5.62 1.92
C LEU A 479 -20.34 6.64 1.03
N PRO A 480 -21.34 6.25 0.24
CA PRO A 480 -22.19 7.18 -0.46
C PRO A 480 -23.04 7.95 0.55
N THR A 481 -22.93 9.26 0.57
CA THR A 481 -23.78 10.13 1.40
C THR A 481 -24.62 11.05 0.52
N ASN A 482 -25.85 11.36 0.99
CA ASN A 482 -26.71 12.36 0.33
C ASN A 482 -26.14 13.80 0.46
N ARG A 483 -25.16 14.00 1.30
CA ARG A 483 -24.40 15.23 1.41
C ARG A 483 -23.18 15.11 0.52
N SER A 484 -22.81 16.14 -0.15
CA SER A 484 -21.80 16.24 -1.19
C SER A 484 -20.35 15.79 -0.83
N LEU A 485 -20.11 15.26 0.36
CA LEU A 485 -18.90 14.56 0.81
C LEU A 485 -19.24 13.12 1.17
N GLY A 486 -18.60 12.17 0.51
CA GLY A 486 -18.56 10.80 0.99
C GLY A 486 -17.90 10.78 2.38
N GLU A 487 -18.45 10.00 3.31
CA GLU A 487 -17.80 9.73 4.58
C GLU A 487 -16.79 8.62 4.34
N ASP A 488 -15.51 8.86 4.62
CA ASP A 488 -14.46 7.85 4.53
C ASP A 488 -14.25 7.17 5.89
N LEU A 489 -14.22 5.85 5.86
CA LEU A 489 -13.98 5.04 7.05
C LEU A 489 -12.69 4.24 6.88
N ILE A 490 -11.74 4.42 7.78
CA ILE A 490 -10.59 3.52 7.91
C ILE A 490 -11.09 2.23 8.56
N LEU A 491 -11.07 1.13 7.81
CA LEU A 491 -11.50 -0.18 8.31
C LEU A 491 -10.37 -0.88 9.06
N GLU A 492 -9.16 -0.78 8.52
CA GLU A 492 -8.00 -1.51 9.02
C GLU A 492 -6.71 -0.77 8.63
N GLU A 493 -5.74 -0.76 9.53
CA GLU A 493 -4.37 -0.37 9.26
C GLU A 493 -3.45 -1.57 9.50
N LEU A 494 -2.63 -1.88 8.50
CA LEU A 494 -1.75 -3.04 8.47
C LEU A 494 -0.30 -2.60 8.42
N GLU A 495 0.49 -2.93 9.43
CA GLU A 495 1.94 -2.84 9.36
C GLU A 495 2.47 -3.99 8.50
N VAL A 496 2.82 -3.69 7.25
CA VAL A 496 3.28 -4.70 6.28
C VAL A 496 4.78 -4.90 6.38
N PHE A 497 5.54 -3.81 6.60
CA PHE A 497 7.00 -3.84 6.71
C PHE A 497 7.44 -3.25 8.05
N LYS A 498 7.97 -4.10 8.93
CA LYS A 498 8.41 -3.74 10.30
C LYS A 498 9.51 -2.68 10.36
N ASN A 499 10.27 -2.51 9.28
CA ASN A 499 11.39 -1.55 9.21
C ASN A 499 10.93 -0.14 8.79
N GLN A 500 9.65 0.16 8.85
CA GLN A 500 9.08 1.44 8.39
C GLN A 500 9.48 1.81 6.95
N ALA A 501 9.74 0.80 6.11
CA ALA A 501 10.12 1.02 4.72
C ALA A 501 8.91 1.52 3.91
N ALA A 502 9.08 2.65 3.22
CA ALA A 502 8.04 3.24 2.40
C ALA A 502 7.47 2.25 1.38
N ILE A 503 6.15 2.20 1.27
CA ILE A 503 5.49 1.37 0.27
C ILE A 503 5.67 2.02 -1.10
N THR A 504 6.25 1.27 -2.04
CA THR A 504 6.55 1.77 -3.38
C THR A 504 5.50 1.39 -4.41
N ASN A 505 4.78 0.28 -4.20
CA ASN A 505 3.75 -0.17 -5.13
C ASN A 505 2.70 -1.04 -4.44
N LEU A 506 1.46 -0.92 -4.92
CA LEU A 506 0.32 -1.76 -4.56
C LEU A 506 -0.32 -2.34 -5.83
N ARG A 507 -0.63 -3.65 -5.81
CA ARG A 507 -1.39 -4.31 -6.88
C ARG A 507 -2.43 -5.24 -6.27
N ILE A 508 -3.65 -5.18 -6.78
CA ILE A 508 -4.77 -6.05 -6.37
C ILE A 508 -5.00 -7.10 -7.44
N SER A 509 -5.16 -8.35 -7.01
CA SER A 509 -5.83 -9.37 -7.79
C SER A 509 -7.23 -9.61 -7.22
N SER A 510 -8.24 -9.08 -7.87
CA SER A 510 -9.64 -9.28 -7.48
C SER A 510 -10.07 -10.74 -7.68
N LYS A 511 -9.49 -11.45 -8.68
CA LYS A 511 -9.72 -12.89 -8.88
C LYS A 511 -9.20 -13.72 -7.71
N LYS A 512 -7.99 -13.42 -7.21
CA LYS A 512 -7.36 -14.16 -6.10
C LYS A 512 -7.70 -13.56 -4.74
N GLN A 513 -8.32 -12.38 -4.70
CA GLN A 513 -8.63 -11.65 -3.47
C GLN A 513 -7.37 -11.36 -2.63
N GLN A 514 -6.31 -10.95 -3.29
CA GLN A 514 -5.01 -10.66 -2.72
C GLN A 514 -4.53 -9.27 -3.08
N LEU A 515 -3.85 -8.63 -2.15
CA LEU A 515 -3.08 -7.41 -2.31
C LEU A 515 -1.59 -7.75 -2.28
N TYR A 516 -0.85 -7.27 -3.26
CA TYR A 516 0.61 -7.38 -3.31
C TYR A 516 1.21 -6.00 -3.04
N VAL A 517 2.09 -5.94 -2.06
CA VAL A 517 2.68 -4.72 -1.53
C VAL A 517 4.19 -4.81 -1.71
N SER A 518 4.82 -3.79 -2.29
CA SER A 518 6.28 -3.75 -2.39
C SER A 518 6.88 -2.56 -1.68
N SER A 519 8.12 -2.72 -1.24
CA SER A 519 9.00 -1.70 -0.69
C SER A 519 10.40 -1.84 -1.32
N GLU A 520 11.35 -1.05 -0.90
CA GLU A 520 12.76 -1.23 -1.31
C GLU A 520 13.38 -2.54 -0.79
N HIS A 521 12.79 -3.15 0.24
CA HIS A 521 13.33 -4.34 0.91
C HIS A 521 12.68 -5.66 0.52
N GLY A 522 11.48 -5.64 -0.05
CA GLY A 522 10.78 -6.87 -0.39
C GLY A 522 9.38 -6.70 -0.92
N VAL A 523 8.71 -7.83 -1.10
CA VAL A 523 7.31 -7.92 -1.53
C VAL A 523 6.53 -8.74 -0.51
N SER A 524 5.34 -8.29 -0.18
CA SER A 524 4.41 -8.96 0.75
C SER A 524 3.08 -9.22 0.07
N GLN A 525 2.48 -10.35 0.37
CA GLN A 525 1.14 -10.75 -0.06
C GLN A 525 0.18 -10.70 1.11
N VAL A 526 -0.92 -9.97 0.96
CA VAL A 526 -1.92 -9.74 2.00
C VAL A 526 -3.30 -10.06 1.45
N SER A 527 -4.12 -10.79 2.21
CA SER A 527 -5.52 -11.04 1.83
C SER A 527 -6.34 -9.74 1.88
N LEU A 528 -7.19 -9.48 0.86
CA LEU A 528 -8.13 -8.35 0.86
C LEU A 528 -9.17 -8.48 1.97
N HIS A 529 -9.50 -9.70 2.38
CA HIS A 529 -10.45 -9.98 3.45
C HIS A 529 -9.74 -10.64 4.64
N ARG A 530 -9.83 -10.00 5.79
CA ARG A 530 -9.29 -10.52 7.06
C ARG A 530 -10.39 -10.67 8.11
N CYS A 531 -11.52 -11.19 7.68
CA CYS A 531 -12.77 -11.25 8.46
C CYS A 531 -12.62 -11.93 9.82
N HIS A 532 -11.72 -12.91 9.94
CA HIS A 532 -11.44 -13.58 11.21
C HIS A 532 -10.89 -12.63 12.29
N ALA A 533 -10.26 -11.51 11.90
CA ALA A 533 -9.77 -10.50 12.83
C ALA A 533 -10.91 -9.83 13.62
N TYR A 534 -12.12 -9.78 13.02
CA TYR A 534 -13.31 -9.23 13.68
C TYR A 534 -13.96 -10.22 14.66
N GLY A 535 -13.52 -11.50 14.68
CA GLY A 535 -13.92 -12.51 15.66
C GLY A 535 -15.25 -13.19 15.36
N SER A 536 -15.83 -13.82 16.40
CA SER A 536 -17.06 -14.64 16.28
C SER A 536 -18.34 -13.90 16.64
N ALA A 537 -18.25 -12.65 17.09
CA ALA A 537 -19.39 -11.91 17.55
C ALA A 537 -20.10 -11.18 16.39
N CYS A 538 -21.42 -11.33 16.28
CA CYS A 538 -22.22 -10.68 15.24
C CYS A 538 -22.02 -9.16 15.24
N ALA A 539 -22.04 -8.51 16.42
CA ALA A 539 -21.91 -7.07 16.49
C ALA A 539 -20.52 -6.59 16.04
N ASP A 540 -19.45 -7.31 16.39
CA ASP A 540 -18.09 -6.94 15.97
C ASP A 540 -17.97 -6.99 14.45
N CYS A 541 -18.55 -8.01 13.83
CA CYS A 541 -18.54 -8.16 12.38
C CYS A 541 -19.37 -7.06 11.67
N CYS A 542 -20.53 -6.70 12.22
CA CYS A 542 -21.35 -5.62 11.67
C CYS A 542 -20.70 -4.24 11.86
N LEU A 543 -20.11 -3.96 13.03
CA LEU A 543 -19.43 -2.71 13.32
C LEU A 543 -18.15 -2.51 12.51
N ALA A 544 -17.51 -3.60 12.07
CA ALA A 544 -16.35 -3.52 11.20
C ALA A 544 -16.64 -2.85 9.86
N ARG A 545 -17.90 -2.89 9.39
CA ARG A 545 -18.37 -2.28 8.13
C ARG A 545 -17.47 -2.62 6.92
N ASP A 546 -16.86 -3.82 6.96
CA ASP A 546 -15.97 -4.30 5.91
C ASP A 546 -16.79 -4.96 4.79
N PRO A 547 -16.81 -4.40 3.55
CA PRO A 547 -17.63 -4.94 2.46
C PRO A 547 -17.29 -6.39 2.06
N TYR A 548 -16.07 -6.83 2.36
CA TYR A 548 -15.66 -8.21 2.09
C TYR A 548 -16.19 -9.21 3.12
N CYS A 549 -16.73 -8.75 4.27
CA CYS A 549 -16.99 -9.59 5.43
C CYS A 549 -18.44 -9.54 5.89
N ALA A 550 -18.99 -10.68 6.29
CA ALA A 550 -20.32 -10.79 6.89
C ALA A 550 -20.31 -11.82 8.01
N TRP A 551 -21.16 -11.64 9.01
CA TRP A 551 -21.38 -12.66 10.02
C TRP A 551 -22.27 -13.78 9.46
N ASP A 552 -21.83 -15.04 9.58
CA ASP A 552 -22.45 -16.22 8.96
C ASP A 552 -23.35 -17.04 9.90
N GLY A 553 -23.49 -16.60 11.15
CA GLY A 553 -24.21 -17.29 12.22
C GLY A 553 -23.30 -17.84 13.30
N MET A 554 -22.00 -18.00 13.03
CA MET A 554 -20.99 -18.51 13.96
C MET A 554 -19.81 -17.54 14.13
N SER A 555 -19.32 -16.96 13.02
CA SER A 555 -18.15 -16.08 13.01
C SER A 555 -18.25 -15.04 11.89
N CYS A 556 -17.38 -14.03 11.94
CA CYS A 556 -17.18 -13.13 10.83
C CYS A 556 -16.41 -13.84 9.73
N SER A 557 -17.00 -13.99 8.56
CA SER A 557 -16.47 -14.74 7.43
C SER A 557 -16.59 -13.95 6.13
N ARG A 558 -15.92 -14.42 5.08
CA ARG A 558 -16.00 -13.78 3.76
C ARG A 558 -17.42 -13.73 3.23
N PHE A 559 -17.83 -12.58 2.73
CA PHE A 559 -19.09 -12.39 2.05
C PHE A 559 -19.02 -12.85 0.59
N TYR A 560 -20.02 -13.60 0.15
CA TYR A 560 -20.19 -14.02 -1.23
C TYR A 560 -21.56 -13.56 -1.72
N PRO A 561 -21.66 -12.67 -2.73
CA PRO A 561 -22.94 -12.14 -3.23
C PRO A 561 -23.92 -13.22 -3.68
N THR A 562 -23.40 -14.29 -4.28
CA THR A 562 -24.19 -15.43 -4.79
C THR A 562 -24.56 -16.49 -3.74
N GLY A 563 -24.05 -16.34 -2.50
CA GLY A 563 -24.27 -17.34 -1.45
C GLY A 563 -25.69 -17.32 -0.87
N LYS A 564 -26.17 -18.48 -0.42
CA LYS A 564 -27.51 -18.60 0.22
C LYS A 564 -27.63 -17.65 1.43
N ARG A 565 -28.63 -16.77 1.41
CA ARG A 565 -28.81 -15.63 2.32
C ARG A 565 -29.18 -15.97 3.78
N ARG A 566 -29.39 -17.22 4.16
CA ARG A 566 -30.14 -17.54 5.39
C ARG A 566 -29.55 -17.11 6.74
N SER A 567 -28.27 -16.75 6.81
CA SER A 567 -27.65 -16.36 8.10
C SER A 567 -26.71 -15.19 8.02
N ARG A 568 -26.47 -14.60 6.85
CA ARG A 568 -25.44 -13.56 6.69
C ARG A 568 -25.95 -12.20 7.13
N ARG A 569 -25.21 -11.55 8.04
CA ARG A 569 -25.48 -10.21 8.56
C ARG A 569 -24.36 -9.27 8.18
N GLN A 570 -24.72 -8.23 7.46
CA GLN A 570 -23.81 -7.18 6.99
C GLN A 570 -24.61 -5.88 6.87
N ASP A 571 -24.01 -4.76 7.26
CA ASP A 571 -24.58 -3.42 7.15
C ASP A 571 -23.40 -2.46 7.03
N ILE A 572 -23.02 -2.13 5.80
CA ILE A 572 -21.87 -1.27 5.53
C ILE A 572 -22.27 0.18 5.71
N MET A 573 -23.45 0.54 5.24
CA MET A 573 -23.90 1.92 5.25
C MET A 573 -24.03 2.51 6.67
N TYR A 574 -24.63 1.75 7.58
CA TYR A 574 -24.94 2.24 8.93
C TYR A 574 -24.18 1.53 10.05
N GLY A 575 -23.70 0.31 9.80
CA GLY A 575 -23.00 -0.50 10.80
C GLY A 575 -23.82 -0.71 12.07
N ASN A 576 -25.13 -1.02 11.97
CA ASN A 576 -26.03 -1.08 13.11
C ASN A 576 -26.22 -2.51 13.63
N PRO A 577 -25.51 -2.92 14.71
CA PRO A 577 -25.65 -4.28 15.24
C PRO A 577 -26.98 -4.52 15.95
N LEU A 578 -27.69 -3.47 16.40
CA LEU A 578 -28.99 -3.63 17.09
C LEU A 578 -30.06 -4.13 16.13
N THR A 579 -29.96 -3.76 14.84
CA THR A 579 -30.87 -4.25 13.80
C THR A 579 -30.45 -5.61 13.25
N GLN A 580 -29.17 -5.76 12.94
CA GLN A 580 -28.64 -6.93 12.25
C GLN A 580 -28.50 -8.16 13.14
N CYS A 581 -28.20 -7.96 14.43
CA CYS A 581 -27.89 -9.05 15.37
C CYS A 581 -29.04 -9.40 16.31
N ARG A 582 -30.31 -9.03 15.99
CA ARG A 582 -31.50 -9.38 16.80
C ARG A 582 -31.62 -10.89 16.93
N GLY A 583 -31.89 -11.37 18.15
CA GLY A 583 -32.07 -12.80 18.46
C GLY A 583 -30.78 -13.59 18.64
N PHE A 584 -29.61 -13.01 18.39
CA PHE A 584 -28.32 -13.66 18.64
C PHE A 584 -27.77 -13.28 20.02
N ASN A 585 -27.04 -14.21 20.64
CA ASN A 585 -26.64 -14.14 22.03
C ASN A 585 -25.79 -12.90 22.35
N LEU A 586 -26.42 -11.87 22.92
CA LEU A 586 -25.76 -10.65 23.40
C LEU A 586 -24.84 -10.91 24.62
N LYS A 587 -24.87 -12.10 25.25
CA LYS A 587 -24.04 -12.43 26.43
C LYS A 587 -22.56 -12.49 26.08
N ALA A 588 -22.18 -12.80 24.85
CA ALA A 588 -20.79 -12.77 24.39
C ALA A 588 -20.15 -11.38 24.51
N TYR A 589 -20.94 -10.31 24.61
CA TYR A 589 -20.47 -8.92 24.68
C TYR A 589 -20.32 -8.37 26.09
N ARG A 590 -20.89 -9.04 27.10
CA ARG A 590 -20.97 -8.48 28.46
C ARG A 590 -19.74 -8.72 29.32
N ASN A 591 -18.90 -9.68 28.99
CA ASN A 591 -17.86 -10.15 29.90
C ASN A 591 -16.48 -10.11 29.25
N ALA A 592 -15.85 -8.91 29.18
CA ALA A 592 -14.41 -8.89 29.11
C ALA A 592 -13.85 -9.63 30.35
N VAL A 593 -12.94 -10.56 30.12
CA VAL A 593 -12.24 -11.27 31.19
C VAL A 593 -11.45 -10.24 32.00
N GLU A 594 -11.55 -10.33 33.32
CA GLU A 594 -10.77 -9.47 34.20
C GLU A 594 -9.31 -9.93 34.18
N MET A 595 -8.41 -9.02 33.84
CA MET A 595 -6.95 -9.22 33.85
C MET A 595 -6.34 -8.43 35.00
N SER A 596 -5.39 -9.02 35.72
CA SER A 596 -4.59 -8.30 36.72
C SER A 596 -3.34 -7.75 36.08
N GLN A 597 -3.08 -6.46 36.32
CA GLN A 597 -1.86 -5.78 35.87
C GLN A 597 -1.20 -5.12 37.06
N TYR A 598 0.13 -5.15 37.10
CA TYR A 598 0.91 -4.57 38.18
C TYR A 598 1.61 -3.31 37.68
N GLY A 599 1.45 -2.20 38.40
CA GLY A 599 2.17 -0.95 38.20
C GLY A 599 3.11 -0.70 39.35
N ILE A 600 4.29 -0.15 39.07
CA ILE A 600 5.27 0.24 40.11
C ILE A 600 5.00 1.71 40.45
N ARG A 601 4.96 2.02 41.76
CA ARG A 601 4.78 3.40 42.23
C ARG A 601 5.84 4.33 41.62
N ASN A 602 5.43 5.52 41.21
CA ASN A 602 6.22 6.55 40.52
C ASN A 602 6.73 6.19 39.12
N ASN A 603 6.49 4.94 38.63
CA ASN A 603 6.83 4.53 37.30
C ASN A 603 5.64 4.65 36.34
N THR A 604 5.91 4.55 35.03
CA THR A 604 4.91 4.57 33.97
C THR A 604 4.24 3.21 33.84
N THR A 605 2.91 3.21 33.66
CA THR A 605 2.16 2.00 33.29
C THR A 605 1.19 2.29 32.16
N PHE A 606 0.92 1.30 31.34
CA PHE A 606 0.02 1.39 30.20
C PHE A 606 -1.07 0.32 30.32
N LEU A 607 -2.31 0.75 30.31
CA LEU A 607 -3.47 -0.15 30.31
C LEU A 607 -3.99 -0.27 28.88
N GLU A 608 -3.77 -1.43 28.29
CA GLU A 608 -4.11 -1.68 26.88
C GLU A 608 -5.62 -1.81 26.68
N CYS A 609 -6.12 -1.15 25.63
CA CYS A 609 -7.48 -1.31 25.14
C CYS A 609 -7.53 -1.05 23.66
N LEU A 610 -7.70 -2.11 22.88
CA LEU A 610 -7.75 -2.05 21.42
C LEU A 610 -9.19 -2.17 20.95
N PRO A 611 -9.81 -1.08 20.47
CA PRO A 611 -11.07 -1.17 19.78
C PRO A 611 -10.87 -1.91 18.45
N LYS A 612 -11.83 -2.76 18.08
CA LYS A 612 -11.78 -3.49 16.81
C LYS A 612 -12.15 -2.63 15.60
N SER A 613 -12.80 -1.50 15.86
CA SER A 613 -13.15 -0.50 14.86
C SER A 613 -12.47 0.82 15.22
N PRO A 614 -11.79 1.49 14.28
CA PRO A 614 -11.22 2.81 14.48
C PRO A 614 -12.27 3.90 14.78
N GLN A 615 -13.54 3.63 14.48
CA GLN A 615 -14.66 4.54 14.69
C GLN A 615 -15.20 4.52 16.13
N ALA A 616 -14.74 3.56 16.94
CA ALA A 616 -15.24 3.40 18.30
C ALA A 616 -14.72 4.51 19.22
N SER A 617 -15.62 5.25 19.82
CA SER A 617 -15.28 6.18 20.91
C SER A 617 -14.99 5.40 22.20
N VAL A 618 -13.78 5.55 22.74
CA VAL A 618 -13.32 4.84 23.93
C VAL A 618 -13.43 5.74 25.16
N ARG A 619 -14.03 5.22 26.25
CA ARG A 619 -14.07 5.87 27.57
C ARG A 619 -13.53 4.94 28.64
N TRP A 620 -12.83 5.50 29.60
CA TRP A 620 -12.28 4.78 30.73
C TRP A 620 -13.04 5.08 32.02
N LEU A 621 -13.48 4.01 32.69
CA LEU A 621 -14.06 4.10 34.04
C LEU A 621 -13.15 3.38 35.03
N ILE A 622 -13.05 3.91 36.24
CA ILE A 622 -12.37 3.28 37.36
C ILE A 622 -13.37 2.94 38.46
N GLN A 623 -13.26 1.75 39.02
CA GLN A 623 -13.95 1.31 40.22
C GLN A 623 -12.91 0.99 41.30
N ARG A 624 -12.90 1.77 42.37
CA ARG A 624 -12.14 1.48 43.59
C ARG A 624 -12.97 0.60 44.51
N ASP A 625 -12.33 -0.06 45.45
CA ASP A 625 -13.02 -0.98 46.37
C ASP A 625 -14.27 -0.32 46.96
N ASN A 626 -15.43 -0.97 46.82
CA ASN A 626 -16.77 -0.55 47.27
C ASN A 626 -17.32 0.76 46.69
N ASP A 627 -16.67 1.37 45.71
CA ASP A 627 -17.14 2.62 45.08
C ASP A 627 -17.95 2.35 43.79
N ARG A 628 -18.81 3.34 43.42
CA ARG A 628 -19.44 3.35 42.10
C ARG A 628 -18.37 3.61 41.02
N ARG A 629 -18.60 3.09 39.83
CA ARG A 629 -17.76 3.38 38.65
C ARG A 629 -17.75 4.87 38.37
N LYS A 630 -16.57 5.48 38.32
CA LYS A 630 -16.35 6.90 37.99
C LYS A 630 -15.53 7.00 36.72
N GLU A 631 -15.75 8.05 35.95
CA GLU A 631 -14.94 8.31 34.75
C GLU A 631 -13.51 8.70 35.17
N VAL A 632 -12.53 8.17 34.45
CA VAL A 632 -11.11 8.50 34.67
C VAL A 632 -10.87 9.93 34.24
N LYS A 633 -10.41 10.78 35.16
CA LYS A 633 -10.02 12.15 34.82
C LYS A 633 -8.70 12.15 34.08
N LEU A 634 -8.70 12.65 32.85
CA LEU A 634 -7.50 12.83 32.04
C LEU A 634 -6.72 14.05 32.53
N SER A 635 -5.41 13.98 32.46
CA SER A 635 -4.45 15.01 32.87
C SER A 635 -3.12 14.76 32.18
N ASP A 636 -2.12 15.64 32.37
CA ASP A 636 -0.76 15.42 31.87
C ASP A 636 -0.12 14.12 32.39
N ARG A 637 -0.59 13.61 33.54
CA ARG A 637 -0.15 12.35 34.12
C ARG A 637 -0.92 11.15 33.59
N VAL A 638 -2.20 11.28 33.28
CA VAL A 638 -3.09 10.21 32.83
C VAL A 638 -3.62 10.57 31.46
N VAL A 639 -3.09 9.96 30.44
CA VAL A 639 -3.33 10.30 29.03
C VAL A 639 -4.06 9.13 28.34
N ALA A 640 -5.19 9.43 27.70
CA ALA A 640 -5.82 8.47 26.79
C ALA A 640 -5.09 8.48 25.45
N THR A 641 -4.81 7.29 24.92
CA THR A 641 -4.25 7.08 23.59
C THR A 641 -5.18 6.17 22.78
N ASP A 642 -4.96 6.06 21.47
CA ASP A 642 -5.76 5.21 20.58
C ASP A 642 -5.73 3.71 20.98
N HIS A 643 -4.70 3.30 21.71
CA HIS A 643 -4.47 1.91 22.10
C HIS A 643 -4.67 1.64 23.60
N GLY A 644 -5.00 2.67 24.39
CA GLY A 644 -5.16 2.46 25.83
C GLY A 644 -5.06 3.70 26.69
N LEU A 645 -4.75 3.51 27.98
CA LEU A 645 -4.57 4.54 28.96
C LEU A 645 -3.14 4.53 29.49
N LEU A 646 -2.41 5.60 29.27
CA LEU A 646 -1.05 5.81 29.75
C LEU A 646 -1.09 6.55 31.08
N ILE A 647 -0.52 5.95 32.14
CA ILE A 647 -0.31 6.58 33.44
C ILE A 647 1.19 6.81 33.59
N ARG A 648 1.67 8.06 33.46
CA ARG A 648 3.10 8.42 33.45
C ARG A 648 3.79 8.24 34.81
N SER A 649 3.05 8.46 35.89
CA SER A 649 3.52 8.23 37.25
C SER A 649 2.40 7.59 38.05
N VAL A 650 2.55 6.33 38.39
CA VAL A 650 1.55 5.54 39.13
C VAL A 650 1.57 5.91 40.59
N HIS A 651 0.43 6.31 41.11
CA HIS A 651 0.22 6.56 42.55
C HIS A 651 -0.58 5.42 43.17
N SER A 652 -0.47 5.26 44.50
CA SER A 652 -1.28 4.26 45.21
C SER A 652 -2.79 4.48 45.06
N SER A 653 -3.24 5.72 44.81
CA SER A 653 -4.61 6.10 44.55
C SER A 653 -5.13 5.64 43.16
N ASP A 654 -4.22 5.20 42.25
CA ASP A 654 -4.59 4.69 40.94
C ASP A 654 -4.98 3.21 40.98
N GLN A 655 -4.76 2.54 42.12
CA GLN A 655 -5.21 1.16 42.29
C GLN A 655 -6.73 1.04 42.15
N GLY A 656 -7.17 0.04 41.40
CA GLY A 656 -8.59 -0.20 41.17
C GLY A 656 -8.87 -1.05 39.94
N LEU A 657 -10.16 -1.26 39.66
CA LEU A 657 -10.62 -1.99 38.49
C LEU A 657 -10.98 -0.99 37.39
N TYR A 658 -10.20 -0.98 36.33
CA TYR A 658 -10.42 -0.16 35.16
C TYR A 658 -11.30 -0.88 34.14
N TYR A 659 -12.25 -0.14 33.58
CA TYR A 659 -13.13 -0.61 32.50
C TYR A 659 -12.89 0.27 31.28
N CYS A 660 -12.51 -0.36 30.19
CA CYS A 660 -12.47 0.26 28.89
C CYS A 660 -13.83 0.05 28.21
N LEU A 661 -14.56 1.10 27.95
CA LEU A 661 -15.87 1.10 27.30
C LEU A 661 -15.74 1.67 25.88
N ALA A 662 -16.11 0.89 24.87
CA ALA A 662 -16.28 1.39 23.53
C ALA A 662 -17.75 1.71 23.23
N THR A 663 -17.98 2.81 22.53
CA THR A 663 -19.30 3.20 22.03
C THR A 663 -19.18 3.49 20.54
N GLU A 664 -20.01 2.83 19.74
CA GLU A 664 -20.06 3.01 18.29
C GLU A 664 -21.49 2.79 17.80
N ASN A 665 -22.03 3.71 16.99
CA ASN A 665 -23.39 3.65 16.46
C ASN A 665 -24.45 3.35 17.52
N GLY A 666 -24.33 3.95 18.70
CA GLY A 666 -25.22 3.71 19.85
C GLY A 666 -25.01 2.38 20.61
N PHE A 667 -24.16 1.51 20.09
CA PHE A 667 -23.81 0.23 20.73
C PHE A 667 -22.67 0.43 21.73
N LYS A 668 -22.90 0.01 22.99
CA LYS A 668 -21.92 0.15 24.09
C LYS A 668 -21.44 -1.22 24.54
N ARG A 669 -20.12 -1.39 24.67
CA ARG A 669 -19.53 -2.62 25.18
C ARG A 669 -18.28 -2.36 26.02
N THR A 670 -17.97 -3.30 26.93
CA THR A 670 -16.71 -3.31 27.67
C THR A 670 -15.68 -4.09 26.86
N LEU A 671 -14.58 -3.46 26.45
CA LEU A 671 -13.49 -4.11 25.71
C LEU A 671 -12.51 -4.80 26.66
N ALA A 672 -12.13 -4.13 27.75
CA ALA A 672 -11.20 -4.64 28.72
C ALA A 672 -11.63 -4.33 30.14
N LYS A 673 -11.32 -5.24 31.07
CA LYS A 673 -11.40 -5.06 32.52
C LYS A 673 -10.01 -5.33 33.08
N ILE A 674 -9.35 -4.30 33.62
CA ILE A 674 -7.97 -4.40 34.08
C ILE A 674 -7.94 -4.00 35.55
N ARG A 675 -7.56 -4.93 36.41
CA ARG A 675 -7.32 -4.67 37.83
C ARG A 675 -5.88 -4.20 37.99
N LEU A 676 -5.69 -2.90 38.11
CA LEU A 676 -4.39 -2.31 38.40
C LEU A 676 -4.07 -2.46 39.88
N ARG A 677 -2.96 -3.12 40.17
CA ARG A 677 -2.36 -3.25 41.51
C ARG A 677 -1.06 -2.48 41.53
N VAL A 678 -0.88 -1.66 42.55
CA VAL A 678 0.32 -0.82 42.69
C VAL A 678 1.30 -1.46 43.64
N LEU A 679 2.52 -1.69 43.20
CA LEU A 679 3.63 -2.20 43.97
C LEU A 679 4.53 -1.03 44.41
N THR A 680 5.00 -1.07 45.67
CA THR A 680 6.02 -0.14 46.17
C THR A 680 7.42 -0.57 45.73
N GLU A 681 8.37 0.36 45.68
CA GLU A 681 9.76 0.05 45.33
C GLU A 681 10.38 -1.01 46.27
N ALA A 682 10.01 -0.97 47.56
CA ALA A 682 10.45 -1.95 48.54
C ALA A 682 10.03 -3.38 48.19
N VAL A 683 8.78 -3.55 47.69
CA VAL A 683 8.27 -4.85 47.25
C VAL A 683 8.99 -5.31 45.98
N VAL A 684 9.29 -4.39 45.08
CA VAL A 684 10.01 -4.71 43.82
C VAL A 684 11.46 -5.11 44.12
N SER A 685 12.13 -4.41 45.02
CA SER A 685 13.49 -4.76 45.46
C SER A 685 13.52 -6.14 46.12
N ALA A 686 12.58 -6.43 47.04
CA ALA A 686 12.47 -7.74 47.69
C ALA A 686 12.18 -8.89 46.69
N LEU A 687 11.44 -8.61 45.60
CA LEU A 687 11.19 -9.59 44.52
C LEU A 687 12.45 -9.81 43.66
N ASN A 688 13.26 -8.79 43.44
CA ASN A 688 14.52 -8.88 42.69
C ASN A 688 15.62 -9.60 43.48
N ASP A 689 15.75 -9.34 44.78
CA ASP A 689 16.72 -10.01 45.67
C ASP A 689 16.45 -11.52 45.76
N LYS A 690 15.18 -11.93 45.76
CA LYS A 690 14.79 -13.34 45.66
C LYS A 690 15.22 -13.99 44.33
N GLN A 691 15.35 -13.24 43.28
CA GLN A 691 15.79 -13.75 41.95
C GLN A 691 17.32 -13.94 41.91
N ARG A 692 18.10 -13.19 42.70
CA ARG A 692 19.54 -13.36 42.80
C ARG A 692 19.92 -14.55 43.74
N SER A 693 19.06 -14.92 44.68
CA SER A 693 19.26 -16.06 45.59
C SER A 693 18.60 -17.34 45.01
N VAL A 694 18.99 -17.77 43.83
CA VAL A 694 18.48 -19.01 43.18
C VAL A 694 19.04 -20.28 43.89
N TRP A 695 19.97 -20.14 44.84
CA TRP A 695 20.55 -21.24 45.58
C TRP A 695 20.37 -21.02 47.08
N GLY A 696 19.26 -21.54 47.64
CA GLY A 696 19.17 -21.88 49.04
C GLY A 696 18.37 -20.95 49.95
N TRP A 697 17.35 -21.55 50.61
CA TRP A 697 16.64 -21.18 51.83
C TRP A 697 15.55 -20.12 51.74
N GLY A 698 14.33 -20.61 51.77
CA GLY A 698 13.12 -19.81 51.75
C GLY A 698 12.95 -18.96 53.02
N LEU A 699 12.70 -17.69 52.84
CA LEU A 699 12.08 -16.85 53.85
C LEU A 699 10.69 -17.38 54.16
N SER A 700 10.42 -17.66 55.45
CA SER A 700 9.12 -18.14 55.89
C SER A 700 8.04 -17.10 55.67
N PRO A 701 6.77 -17.51 55.43
CA PRO A 701 5.67 -16.56 55.29
C PRO A 701 5.54 -15.56 56.46
N LYS A 702 6.05 -15.92 57.64
CA LYS A 702 6.06 -15.07 58.84
C LYS A 702 7.08 -13.92 58.74
N ALA A 703 8.25 -14.12 58.12
CA ALA A 703 9.25 -13.06 57.91
C ALA A 703 8.81 -12.02 56.87
N LEU A 704 8.00 -12.41 55.92
CA LEU A 704 7.39 -11.49 54.93
C LEU A 704 6.28 -10.63 55.58
N ALA A 705 5.49 -11.19 56.49
CA ALA A 705 4.40 -10.48 57.15
C ALA A 705 4.87 -9.43 58.16
N SER A 706 6.11 -9.51 58.65
CA SER A 706 6.69 -8.51 59.55
C SER A 706 7.36 -7.32 58.82
N ALA A 707 7.70 -7.48 57.53
CA ALA A 707 8.42 -6.46 56.77
C ALA A 707 7.50 -5.60 55.84
N PHE A 708 6.32 -6.09 55.55
CA PHE A 708 5.38 -5.46 54.58
C PHE A 708 3.97 -5.41 55.15
N SER A 709 3.18 -4.43 54.68
CA SER A 709 1.78 -4.36 55.06
C SER A 709 1.01 -5.61 54.56
N PRO A 710 -0.13 -5.99 55.19
CA PRO A 710 -0.94 -7.14 54.75
C PRO A 710 -1.34 -7.09 53.29
N ALA A 711 -1.62 -5.89 52.76
CA ALA A 711 -1.99 -5.67 51.36
C ALA A 711 -0.80 -5.90 50.40
N GLU A 712 0.41 -5.47 50.77
CA GLU A 712 1.62 -5.68 49.99
C GLU A 712 2.04 -7.15 49.99
N THR A 713 1.93 -7.82 51.14
CA THR A 713 2.21 -9.25 51.27
C THR A 713 1.28 -10.08 50.41
N LEU A 714 -0.01 -9.74 50.40
CA LEU A 714 -1.02 -10.39 49.56
C LEU A 714 -0.74 -10.16 48.06
N ALA A 715 -0.43 -8.94 47.65
CA ALA A 715 -0.06 -8.58 46.30
C ALA A 715 1.16 -9.36 45.81
N MET A 716 2.19 -9.50 46.65
CA MET A 716 3.42 -10.24 46.37
C MET A 716 3.16 -11.75 46.22
N GLN A 717 2.36 -12.33 47.12
CA GLN A 717 1.99 -13.74 47.06
C GLN A 717 1.19 -14.05 45.77
N GLN A 718 0.28 -13.17 45.42
CA GLN A 718 -0.55 -13.34 44.22
C GLN A 718 0.29 -13.20 42.96
N TYR A 719 1.18 -12.21 42.86
CA TYR A 719 2.14 -12.06 41.78
C TYR A 719 3.00 -13.31 41.58
N CYS A 720 3.55 -13.85 42.66
CA CYS A 720 4.34 -15.08 42.62
C CYS A 720 3.53 -16.30 42.15
N LYS A 721 2.25 -16.39 42.55
CA LYS A 721 1.36 -17.46 42.16
C LYS A 721 1.01 -17.38 40.65
N GLU A 722 0.65 -16.20 40.15
CA GLU A 722 0.37 -15.96 38.72
C GLU A 722 1.60 -16.22 37.87
N ARG A 723 2.79 -15.81 38.31
CA ARG A 723 4.04 -16.07 37.59
C ARG A 723 4.40 -17.55 37.51
N LYS A 724 4.16 -18.32 38.59
CA LYS A 724 4.34 -19.77 38.57
C LYS A 724 3.38 -20.47 37.62
N GLN A 725 2.14 -20.03 37.55
CA GLN A 725 1.16 -20.54 36.56
C GLN A 725 1.61 -20.27 35.12
N LEU A 726 2.10 -19.06 34.81
CA LEU A 726 2.63 -18.72 33.48
C LEU A 726 3.88 -19.54 33.12
N GLN A 727 4.75 -19.82 34.05
CA GLN A 727 5.95 -20.66 33.85
C GLN A 727 5.60 -22.15 33.63
N SER A 728 4.50 -22.65 34.22
CA SER A 728 4.04 -24.02 33.99
C SER A 728 3.43 -24.23 32.60
N PHE A 729 2.96 -23.15 31.94
CA PHE A 729 2.55 -23.17 30.53
C PHE A 729 3.73 -23.07 29.54
N GLN A 730 4.94 -22.72 29.99
CA GLN A 730 6.17 -22.63 29.19
C GLN A 730 7.11 -23.84 29.36
N GLY A 731 6.63 -24.97 29.85
CA GLY A 731 7.36 -26.23 29.91
C GLY A 731 7.75 -26.69 28.49
N PRO A 732 8.88 -27.41 28.32
CA PRO A 732 9.53 -27.57 27.03
C PRO A 732 8.66 -28.33 26.03
N LEU A 733 8.38 -27.69 24.91
CA LEU A 733 7.76 -28.24 23.69
C LEU A 733 8.62 -29.33 23.01
N ARG A 734 9.10 -30.33 23.76
CA ARG A 734 9.93 -31.44 23.22
C ARG A 734 9.41 -32.83 23.56
N GLY A 735 8.16 -33.00 24.01
CA GLY A 735 7.66 -34.31 24.45
C GLY A 735 6.39 -34.84 23.80
N ASP A 736 5.56 -34.01 23.16
CA ASP A 736 4.18 -34.42 22.84
C ASP A 736 3.83 -34.63 21.34
N LEU A 737 4.80 -34.51 20.43
CA LEU A 737 4.57 -34.86 19.02
C LEU A 737 4.44 -36.37 18.77
N ALA A 738 4.82 -37.21 19.72
CA ALA A 738 4.69 -38.69 19.62
C ALA A 738 3.31 -39.21 20.06
N LYS A 739 2.51 -38.43 20.78
CA LYS A 739 1.18 -38.87 21.31
C LYS A 739 -0.02 -38.45 20.47
N LEU A 740 0.18 -37.63 19.45
CA LEU A 740 -0.90 -37.18 18.53
C LEU A 740 -1.07 -38.03 17.27
N LYS A 741 -0.21 -39.01 17.02
CA LYS A 741 -0.31 -39.88 15.86
C LYS A 741 -1.51 -40.88 15.86
N PRO A 742 -2.06 -41.34 17.00
CA PRO A 742 -3.19 -42.26 16.94
C PRO A 742 -4.55 -41.60 16.71
N LEU A 743 -4.71 -40.27 16.89
CA LEU A 743 -5.99 -39.60 16.76
C LEU A 743 -6.33 -39.14 15.34
N LEU A 744 -5.35 -39.07 14.46
CA LEU A 744 -5.53 -38.68 13.04
C LEU A 744 -5.90 -39.86 12.11
N ASP A 745 -5.67 -41.11 12.54
CA ASP A 745 -6.01 -42.29 11.74
C ASP A 745 -7.47 -42.77 11.92
N HIS A 746 -8.19 -42.28 12.96
CA HIS A 746 -9.61 -42.63 13.15
C HIS A 746 -10.61 -41.74 12.38
N SER A 747 -10.16 -40.66 11.73
CA SER A 747 -11.05 -39.81 10.93
C SER A 747 -11.17 -40.23 9.46
N LYS A 748 -10.32 -41.18 8.98
CA LYS A 748 -10.34 -41.64 7.60
C LYS A 748 -11.23 -42.86 7.31
N SER A 749 -11.85 -43.48 8.31
CA SER A 749 -12.64 -44.70 8.11
C SER A 749 -14.17 -44.49 8.12
N ARG A 750 -14.69 -43.24 8.11
CA ARG A 750 -16.16 -42.99 8.17
C ARG A 750 -16.78 -42.34 6.95
N ASN A 751 -16.11 -42.32 5.81
CA ASN A 751 -16.71 -41.82 4.55
C ASN A 751 -16.63 -42.84 3.41
N ARG A 752 -17.12 -44.05 3.67
CA ARG A 752 -17.53 -44.96 2.61
C ARG A 752 -18.78 -45.72 3.10
N ARG A 753 -19.96 -45.14 2.87
CA ARG A 753 -21.28 -45.76 2.60
C ARG A 753 -22.33 -44.69 2.52
N ASN A 754 -22.95 -44.70 1.38
CA ASN A 754 -24.29 -44.28 0.93
C ASN A 754 -24.31 -43.11 -0.04
N HIS A 755 -24.55 -43.59 -1.27
CA HIS A 755 -25.25 -43.02 -2.44
C HIS A 755 -24.92 -41.62 -2.89
#